data_c4c8560a46776be0745678a74b61bf4b
#
_entry.id   c4c8560a46776be0745678a74b61bf4b
#
_cell.length_a   1.000
_cell.length_b   1.000
_cell.length_c   1.000
_cell.angle_alpha   90.00
_cell.angle_beta   90.00
_cell.angle_gamma   90.00
#
_symmetry.space_group_name_H-M   'P 1'
#
loop_
_entity.id
_entity.type
_entity.pdbx_description
1 polymer ?
#
loop_
_entity_poly.entity_id
_entity_poly.type
_entity_poly.pdbx_seq_one_letter_code
_entity_poly.pdbx_strand_id
1 'polypeptide(L)'
;MPAFFDKLMRAGEGRILRELSKVVVVVNAHEPRIAEMSDSQLRAQTELFKDRFSKGETLDDLMPEAFAVVREAAKRTLGQRHYDVQIMGGAALHKGNISEMRTGEGKTLVATLPSYLNALAGRGVHVITTNDYLAERDSEWMGRIHRFLGLKVGVILANMNPAERREAYLADITYGTNNEFGFDYLRDNMAWSLEECVQRDHFFAVVDEVDSILIDEARTPLIISGPADKATKWYVEFANLVGKLQREVHYEIDEKKRTIGILEEGVTKVEELLQIGNLYEAANTPMIGYLNNAVRAKELFKRDKDYVVMNGELLIVDEHTGRMLAGRRYSEGLHQALEAKERIEIKDENQTLATITLQNYFRLYDKLSGMTGTAMTEASEFHQIYKLGVVPIPTNRSMVRIDQPDLVYKTEAGKFIAVTADIVERHRKGQPVLVGTVSVEKSEELSGFLRKAGVPHEVLNAKHHEREAAIIARAGVKGAVTVATNMAGRGTDIMLGGNPEFMADFELQRRGISPVDDAEQYEKAWPEEITRQKAAVAVGHEEVIALGGLYVLGTERHESRRIDNQLRGRSGRQGDPGESRFYLSLQDELMRRFNSGMVERFLTAAGIPEDAPIESKMVSNAIRSAQTQVESQNFEMRKNVLKYDDVMNRQRQVVYGERRMVLEGADIEDQVATFVSDTLTAYVSMATSEGYSEDWDLDTLWNALKTIYPISFTIDELIARVGSRAGLDEEYLTAAVIEDCKAAYAKREESLGSEAMRELERKVLLSVLDRKWREHLYEMDYLQEGIGLRAMAQRDPLVEYQREGFDLFSAMMDAIKEEIAGFLFNIEVTVEASGKEVSGAGLEAKPLSSSGLQYTAADESGVKTTGDVSRNAQCPCGSGKKYKRCHGAA
;
A
#
# COMPACT_ATOMS: atom_id res chain seq x y z
N MET A 1 1.93 28.05 -16.31
CA MET A 1 2.27 26.77 -16.98
C MET A 1 1.19 25.67 -16.84
N PRO A 2 0.40 25.54 -15.75
CA PRO A 2 -0.62 24.48 -15.66
C PRO A 2 -1.70 24.49 -16.76
N ALA A 3 -2.25 25.66 -17.10
CA ALA A 3 -3.36 25.78 -18.06
C ALA A 3 -3.00 25.42 -19.52
N PHE A 4 -1.73 25.47 -19.90
CA PHE A 4 -1.27 25.09 -21.23
C PHE A 4 -1.10 23.58 -21.35
N PHE A 5 -0.60 22.92 -20.30
CA PHE A 5 -0.52 21.46 -20.22
C PHE A 5 -1.90 20.81 -20.21
N ASP A 6 -2.85 21.37 -19.47
CA ASP A 6 -4.25 20.91 -19.46
C ASP A 6 -4.91 21.00 -20.85
N LYS A 7 -4.61 22.06 -21.61
CA LYS A 7 -5.10 22.19 -22.98
C LYS A 7 -4.48 21.19 -23.95
N LEU A 8 -3.19 20.86 -23.76
CA LEU A 8 -2.47 19.89 -24.60
C LEU A 8 -2.95 18.46 -24.31
N MET A 9 -3.16 18.13 -23.04
CA MET A 9 -3.71 16.84 -22.61
C MET A 9 -5.10 16.62 -23.19
N ARG A 10 -5.99 17.61 -23.09
CA ARG A 10 -7.35 17.55 -23.66
C ARG A 10 -7.41 17.48 -25.20
N ALA A 11 -6.41 17.98 -25.90
CA ALA A 11 -6.36 17.87 -27.37
C ALA A 11 -6.16 16.41 -27.85
N GLY A 12 -5.52 15.55 -27.03
CA GLY A 12 -5.35 14.12 -27.31
C GLY A 12 -6.60 13.26 -26.97
N GLU A 13 -7.40 13.68 -25.99
CA GLU A 13 -8.57 12.92 -25.50
C GLU A 13 -9.56 12.57 -26.61
N GLY A 14 -9.90 13.53 -27.45
CA GLY A 14 -10.86 13.32 -28.56
C GLY A 14 -10.35 12.37 -29.65
N ARG A 15 -9.03 12.16 -29.77
CA ARG A 15 -8.45 11.16 -30.68
C ARG A 15 -8.56 9.77 -30.06
N ILE A 16 -8.17 9.63 -28.79
CA ILE A 16 -8.24 8.38 -28.05
C ILE A 16 -9.68 7.88 -28.00
N LEU A 17 -10.65 8.71 -27.63
CA LEU A 17 -12.06 8.33 -27.59
C LEU A 17 -12.59 7.87 -28.97
N ARG A 18 -12.13 8.50 -30.08
CA ARG A 18 -12.48 8.06 -31.43
C ARG A 18 -11.88 6.69 -31.78
N GLU A 19 -10.66 6.41 -31.34
CA GLU A 19 -10.03 5.10 -31.52
C GLU A 19 -10.77 4.02 -30.72
N LEU A 20 -11.11 4.31 -29.47
CA LEU A 20 -11.90 3.40 -28.63
C LEU A 20 -13.31 3.16 -29.19
N SER A 21 -13.95 4.20 -29.74
CA SER A 21 -15.27 4.04 -30.40
C SER A 21 -15.21 3.12 -31.63
N LYS A 22 -14.08 3.07 -32.36
CA LYS A 22 -13.90 2.10 -33.46
C LYS A 22 -13.85 0.67 -32.96
N VAL A 23 -13.18 0.43 -31.81
CA VAL A 23 -13.17 -0.89 -31.17
C VAL A 23 -14.60 -1.35 -30.88
N VAL A 24 -15.43 -0.47 -30.32
CA VAL A 24 -16.85 -0.77 -30.03
C VAL A 24 -17.59 -1.22 -31.28
N VAL A 25 -17.39 -0.54 -32.40
CA VAL A 25 -18.06 -0.92 -33.69
C VAL A 25 -17.67 -2.34 -34.10
N VAL A 26 -16.37 -2.70 -33.96
CA VAL A 26 -15.91 -4.05 -34.35
C VAL A 26 -16.43 -5.11 -33.37
N VAL A 27 -16.40 -4.81 -32.04
CA VAL A 27 -16.99 -5.69 -31.02
C VAL A 27 -18.46 -5.96 -31.30
N ASN A 28 -19.24 -4.91 -31.59
CA ASN A 28 -20.67 -5.05 -31.93
C ASN A 28 -20.89 -5.87 -33.22
N ALA A 29 -19.98 -5.81 -34.20
CA ALA A 29 -20.06 -6.63 -35.42
C ALA A 29 -19.86 -8.15 -35.16
N HIS A 30 -19.08 -8.50 -34.12
CA HIS A 30 -18.89 -9.90 -33.71
C HIS A 30 -20.07 -10.46 -32.89
N GLU A 31 -20.83 -9.62 -32.20
CA GLU A 31 -21.86 -10.02 -31.24
C GLU A 31 -22.90 -11.01 -31.82
N PRO A 32 -23.49 -10.81 -33.03
CA PRO A 32 -24.50 -11.73 -33.55
C PRO A 32 -23.97 -13.15 -33.71
N ARG A 33 -22.77 -13.30 -34.26
CA ARG A 33 -22.12 -14.61 -34.47
C ARG A 33 -21.85 -15.30 -33.13
N ILE A 34 -21.39 -14.55 -32.12
CA ILE A 34 -21.03 -15.08 -30.81
C ILE A 34 -22.29 -15.44 -30.00
N ALA A 35 -23.39 -14.69 -30.15
CA ALA A 35 -24.64 -14.97 -29.48
C ALA A 35 -25.28 -16.30 -29.93
N GLU A 36 -25.02 -16.76 -31.16
CA GLU A 36 -25.50 -18.05 -31.70
C GLU A 36 -24.69 -19.25 -31.18
N MET A 37 -23.51 -19.05 -30.58
CA MET A 37 -22.68 -20.13 -30.07
C MET A 37 -23.31 -20.81 -28.85
N SER A 38 -23.18 -22.15 -28.80
CA SER A 38 -23.46 -22.90 -27.57
C SER A 38 -22.44 -22.54 -26.45
N ASP A 39 -22.77 -22.85 -25.20
CA ASP A 39 -21.88 -22.62 -24.08
C ASP A 39 -20.51 -23.32 -24.25
N SER A 40 -20.52 -24.54 -24.79
CA SER A 40 -19.28 -25.26 -25.07
C SER A 40 -18.45 -24.62 -26.18
N GLN A 41 -19.09 -24.09 -27.23
CA GLN A 41 -18.42 -23.35 -28.29
C GLN A 41 -17.87 -22.02 -27.80
N LEU A 42 -18.60 -21.33 -26.94
CA LEU A 42 -18.17 -20.06 -26.35
C LEU A 42 -16.94 -20.29 -25.47
N ARG A 43 -16.97 -21.34 -24.62
CA ARG A 43 -15.82 -21.73 -23.80
C ARG A 43 -14.60 -22.11 -24.65
N ALA A 44 -14.79 -22.82 -25.75
CA ALA A 44 -13.71 -23.22 -26.64
C ALA A 44 -13.00 -22.06 -27.35
N GLN A 45 -13.61 -20.86 -27.38
CA GLN A 45 -12.94 -19.65 -27.91
C GLN A 45 -11.67 -19.31 -27.13
N THR A 46 -11.63 -19.57 -25.84
CA THR A 46 -10.44 -19.30 -24.99
C THR A 46 -9.20 -20.06 -25.49
N GLU A 47 -9.34 -21.34 -25.75
CA GLU A 47 -8.23 -22.15 -26.28
C GLU A 47 -7.87 -21.77 -27.73
N LEU A 48 -8.86 -21.39 -28.54
CA LEU A 48 -8.61 -20.86 -29.88
C LEU A 48 -7.80 -19.56 -29.83
N PHE A 49 -8.12 -18.64 -28.93
CA PHE A 49 -7.37 -17.38 -28.76
C PHE A 49 -5.96 -17.63 -28.26
N LYS A 50 -5.76 -18.54 -27.31
CA LYS A 50 -4.43 -18.94 -26.83
C LYS A 50 -3.59 -19.52 -27.99
N ASP A 51 -4.17 -20.36 -28.81
CA ASP A 51 -3.49 -20.94 -30.02
C ASP A 51 -3.13 -19.84 -31.04
N ARG A 52 -4.04 -18.90 -31.33
CA ARG A 52 -3.78 -17.77 -32.23
C ARG A 52 -2.67 -16.85 -31.68
N PHE A 53 -2.69 -16.56 -30.39
CA PHE A 53 -1.65 -15.79 -29.70
C PHE A 53 -0.29 -16.49 -29.77
N SER A 54 -0.24 -17.81 -29.54
CA SER A 54 1.00 -18.60 -29.62
C SER A 54 1.59 -18.64 -31.05
N LYS A 55 0.73 -18.43 -32.07
CA LYS A 55 1.11 -18.32 -33.49
C LYS A 55 1.53 -16.91 -33.91
N GLY A 56 1.58 -15.95 -32.97
CA GLY A 56 2.09 -14.60 -33.20
C GLY A 56 1.04 -13.52 -33.46
N GLU A 57 -0.26 -13.82 -33.33
CA GLU A 57 -1.30 -12.79 -33.33
C GLU A 57 -1.25 -11.99 -32.00
N THR A 58 -1.39 -10.68 -32.07
CA THR A 58 -1.27 -9.83 -30.89
C THR A 58 -2.55 -9.80 -30.06
N LEU A 59 -2.43 -9.47 -28.75
CA LEU A 59 -3.61 -9.25 -27.91
C LEU A 59 -4.48 -8.10 -28.41
N ASP A 60 -3.89 -7.08 -29.05
CA ASP A 60 -4.64 -5.98 -29.68
C ASP A 60 -5.51 -6.47 -30.85
N ASP A 61 -5.02 -7.41 -31.65
CA ASP A 61 -5.78 -8.01 -32.78
C ASP A 61 -6.92 -8.90 -32.26
N LEU A 62 -6.68 -9.65 -31.19
CA LEU A 62 -7.68 -10.51 -30.53
C LEU A 62 -8.74 -9.73 -29.76
N MET A 63 -8.44 -8.51 -29.33
CA MET A 63 -9.27 -7.73 -28.39
C MET A 63 -10.74 -7.61 -28.81
N PRO A 64 -11.11 -7.25 -30.05
CA PRO A 64 -12.53 -7.07 -30.39
C PRO A 64 -13.35 -8.37 -30.29
N GLU A 65 -12.79 -9.48 -30.73
CA GLU A 65 -13.45 -10.77 -30.68
C GLU A 65 -13.52 -11.32 -29.26
N ALA A 66 -12.42 -11.20 -28.47
CA ALA A 66 -12.37 -11.59 -27.08
C ALA A 66 -13.37 -10.79 -26.22
N PHE A 67 -13.48 -9.47 -26.43
CA PHE A 67 -14.45 -8.65 -25.72
C PHE A 67 -15.89 -9.01 -26.03
N ALA A 68 -16.21 -9.39 -27.28
CA ALA A 68 -17.52 -9.87 -27.64
C ALA A 68 -17.85 -11.22 -26.98
N VAL A 69 -16.85 -12.11 -26.82
CA VAL A 69 -16.99 -13.38 -26.07
C VAL A 69 -17.26 -13.12 -24.59
N VAL A 70 -16.49 -12.22 -23.93
CA VAL A 70 -16.72 -11.87 -22.53
C VAL A 70 -18.08 -11.21 -22.33
N ARG A 71 -18.51 -10.33 -23.24
CA ARG A 71 -19.83 -9.68 -23.22
C ARG A 71 -20.98 -10.70 -23.22
N GLU A 72 -20.91 -11.71 -24.09
CA GLU A 72 -21.93 -12.77 -24.16
C GLU A 72 -21.85 -13.68 -22.92
N ALA A 73 -20.65 -14.03 -22.45
CA ALA A 73 -20.49 -14.82 -21.24
C ALA A 73 -21.09 -14.09 -20.02
N ALA A 74 -20.84 -12.79 -19.86
CA ALA A 74 -21.41 -11.98 -18.79
C ALA A 74 -22.94 -11.93 -18.85
N LYS A 75 -23.51 -11.83 -20.06
CA LYS A 75 -24.95 -11.87 -20.25
C LYS A 75 -25.55 -13.23 -19.85
N ARG A 76 -24.88 -14.34 -20.16
CA ARG A 76 -25.37 -15.69 -19.81
C ARG A 76 -25.21 -16.01 -18.33
N THR A 77 -24.10 -15.63 -17.72
CA THR A 77 -23.78 -16.00 -16.35
C THR A 77 -24.36 -15.05 -15.29
N LEU A 78 -24.37 -13.74 -15.57
CA LEU A 78 -24.80 -12.70 -14.63
C LEU A 78 -26.08 -11.97 -15.06
N GLY A 79 -26.57 -12.21 -16.28
CA GLY A 79 -27.66 -11.43 -16.87
C GLY A 79 -27.26 -10.00 -17.24
N GLN A 80 -25.95 -9.68 -17.23
CA GLN A 80 -25.42 -8.35 -17.45
C GLN A 80 -24.64 -8.27 -18.77
N ARG A 81 -25.20 -7.54 -19.74
CA ARG A 81 -24.52 -7.25 -21.01
C ARG A 81 -23.73 -5.95 -20.86
N HIS A 82 -22.44 -5.96 -21.16
CA HIS A 82 -21.63 -4.73 -21.16
C HIS A 82 -22.19 -3.68 -22.12
N TYR A 83 -22.29 -2.45 -21.65
CA TYR A 83 -22.63 -1.30 -22.48
C TYR A 83 -21.46 -0.92 -23.40
N ASP A 84 -21.74 -0.18 -24.46
CA ASP A 84 -20.72 0.28 -25.40
C ASP A 84 -19.64 1.15 -24.71
N VAL A 85 -20.04 2.00 -23.77
CA VAL A 85 -19.11 2.79 -22.98
C VAL A 85 -18.21 1.91 -22.07
N GLN A 86 -18.73 0.78 -21.62
CA GLN A 86 -17.94 -0.18 -20.83
C GLN A 86 -16.91 -0.93 -21.69
N ILE A 87 -17.24 -1.23 -22.95
CA ILE A 87 -16.25 -1.73 -23.92
C ILE A 87 -15.13 -0.71 -24.16
N MET A 88 -15.46 0.59 -24.29
CA MET A 88 -14.45 1.65 -24.38
C MET A 88 -13.55 1.68 -23.13
N GLY A 89 -14.15 1.55 -21.94
CA GLY A 89 -13.41 1.48 -20.67
C GLY A 89 -12.45 0.30 -20.62
N GLY A 90 -12.92 -0.90 -20.99
CA GLY A 90 -12.08 -2.11 -21.06
C GLY A 90 -10.93 -2.00 -22.05
N ALA A 91 -11.18 -1.39 -23.23
CA ALA A 91 -10.13 -1.13 -24.22
C ALA A 91 -9.09 -0.10 -23.74
N ALA A 92 -9.52 0.93 -23.00
CA ALA A 92 -8.61 1.89 -22.38
C ALA A 92 -7.71 1.22 -21.33
N LEU A 93 -8.26 0.33 -20.51
CA LEU A 93 -7.50 -0.47 -19.52
C LEU A 93 -6.49 -1.39 -20.22
N HIS A 94 -6.91 -2.12 -21.25
CA HIS A 94 -5.99 -2.98 -22.01
C HIS A 94 -4.81 -2.23 -22.60
N LYS A 95 -5.01 -0.97 -23.00
CA LYS A 95 -3.96 -0.09 -23.53
C LYS A 95 -3.08 0.57 -22.45
N GLY A 96 -3.16 0.13 -21.18
CA GLY A 96 -2.34 0.65 -20.10
C GLY A 96 -2.70 2.09 -19.69
N ASN A 97 -3.99 2.42 -19.67
CA ASN A 97 -4.48 3.72 -19.22
C ASN A 97 -5.39 3.58 -17.99
N ILE A 98 -5.66 4.70 -17.36
CA ILE A 98 -6.71 4.81 -16.35
C ILE A 98 -8.02 5.11 -17.07
N SER A 99 -9.00 4.22 -16.89
CA SER A 99 -10.37 4.43 -17.34
C SER A 99 -11.12 5.22 -16.27
N GLU A 100 -11.31 6.53 -16.48
CA GLU A 100 -12.15 7.33 -15.59
C GLU A 100 -13.62 7.12 -15.94
N MET A 101 -14.28 6.29 -15.14
CA MET A 101 -15.70 6.00 -15.25
C MET A 101 -16.40 6.41 -13.97
N ARG A 102 -17.47 7.19 -14.08
CA ARG A 102 -18.20 7.66 -12.91
C ARG A 102 -18.69 6.50 -12.03
N THR A 103 -18.83 6.76 -10.76
CA THR A 103 -19.35 5.78 -9.79
C THR A 103 -20.75 5.31 -10.26
N GLY A 104 -21.00 3.99 -10.19
CA GLY A 104 -22.24 3.39 -10.68
C GLY A 104 -22.25 3.03 -12.18
N GLU A 105 -21.16 3.27 -12.94
CA GLU A 105 -21.04 2.86 -14.36
C GLU A 105 -20.56 1.40 -14.54
N GLY A 106 -20.46 0.62 -13.48
CA GLY A 106 -20.11 -0.82 -13.53
C GLY A 106 -18.66 -1.11 -13.81
N LYS A 107 -17.72 -0.37 -13.20
CA LYS A 107 -16.27 -0.57 -13.33
C LYS A 107 -15.84 -2.02 -13.08
N THR A 108 -16.38 -2.67 -12.05
CA THR A 108 -16.07 -4.06 -11.71
C THR A 108 -16.33 -5.01 -12.90
N LEU A 109 -17.46 -4.81 -13.60
CA LEU A 109 -17.78 -5.58 -14.80
C LEU A 109 -16.83 -5.24 -15.96
N VAL A 110 -16.43 -3.98 -16.10
CA VAL A 110 -15.47 -3.52 -17.13
C VAL A 110 -14.12 -4.22 -16.99
N ALA A 111 -13.64 -4.41 -15.77
CA ALA A 111 -12.36 -5.07 -15.48
C ALA A 111 -12.30 -6.50 -16.06
N THR A 112 -13.44 -7.18 -16.24
CA THR A 112 -13.47 -8.55 -16.79
C THR A 112 -12.96 -8.62 -18.25
N LEU A 113 -13.15 -7.55 -19.02
CA LEU A 113 -12.74 -7.46 -20.41
C LEU A 113 -11.20 -7.53 -20.58
N PRO A 114 -10.41 -6.59 -20.02
CA PRO A 114 -8.96 -6.65 -20.14
C PRO A 114 -8.35 -7.80 -19.34
N SER A 115 -8.96 -8.22 -18.23
CA SER A 115 -8.45 -9.34 -17.44
C SER A 115 -8.51 -10.64 -18.24
N TYR A 116 -9.64 -10.94 -18.89
CA TYR A 116 -9.75 -12.10 -19.77
C TYR A 116 -8.74 -12.04 -20.91
N LEU A 117 -8.68 -10.92 -21.64
CA LEU A 117 -7.80 -10.77 -22.79
C LEU A 117 -6.32 -10.97 -22.44
N ASN A 118 -5.86 -10.35 -21.35
CA ASN A 118 -4.46 -10.48 -20.97
C ASN A 118 -4.14 -11.83 -20.32
N ALA A 119 -5.12 -12.51 -19.71
CA ALA A 119 -4.94 -13.86 -19.18
C ALA A 119 -4.63 -14.89 -20.27
N LEU A 120 -5.01 -14.63 -21.54
CA LEU A 120 -4.68 -15.48 -22.68
C LEU A 120 -3.15 -15.63 -22.89
N ALA A 121 -2.35 -14.69 -22.40
CA ALA A 121 -0.89 -14.76 -22.46
C ALA A 121 -0.30 -15.81 -21.50
N GLY A 122 -1.07 -16.36 -20.57
CA GLY A 122 -0.63 -17.40 -19.61
C GLY A 122 0.33 -16.94 -18.52
N ARG A 123 0.61 -15.64 -18.43
CA ARG A 123 1.55 -15.04 -17.45
C ARG A 123 0.90 -14.58 -16.15
N GLY A 124 -0.42 -14.64 -16.03
CA GLY A 124 -1.19 -14.19 -14.89
C GLY A 124 -1.60 -12.71 -14.96
N VAL A 125 -2.79 -12.44 -14.46
CA VAL A 125 -3.36 -11.09 -14.37
C VAL A 125 -3.75 -10.83 -12.92
N HIS A 126 -3.37 -9.68 -12.39
CA HIS A 126 -3.75 -9.26 -11.04
C HIS A 126 -4.84 -8.19 -11.11
N VAL A 127 -5.96 -8.43 -10.41
CA VAL A 127 -7.03 -7.44 -10.20
C VAL A 127 -6.95 -6.98 -8.76
N ILE A 128 -6.54 -5.73 -8.58
CA ILE A 128 -6.13 -5.18 -7.29
C ILE A 128 -7.18 -4.21 -6.79
N THR A 129 -7.62 -4.39 -5.55
CA THR A 129 -8.62 -3.54 -4.89
C THR A 129 -8.15 -3.11 -3.49
N THR A 130 -8.97 -2.35 -2.78
CA THR A 130 -8.59 -1.67 -1.53
C THR A 130 -8.79 -2.50 -0.26
N ASN A 131 -9.56 -3.58 -0.28
CA ASN A 131 -9.80 -4.41 0.91
C ASN A 131 -10.21 -5.85 0.56
N ASP A 132 -10.05 -6.76 1.52
CA ASP A 132 -10.31 -8.19 1.38
C ASP A 132 -11.76 -8.49 1.01
N TYR A 133 -12.73 -7.76 1.59
CA TYR A 133 -14.15 -7.95 1.28
C TYR A 133 -14.45 -7.72 -0.21
N LEU A 134 -13.88 -6.66 -0.80
CA LEU A 134 -14.05 -6.40 -2.23
C LEU A 134 -13.31 -7.44 -3.08
N ALA A 135 -12.12 -7.84 -2.68
CA ALA A 135 -11.35 -8.86 -3.39
C ALA A 135 -12.11 -10.19 -3.44
N GLU A 136 -12.64 -10.66 -2.31
CA GLU A 136 -13.42 -11.88 -2.21
C GLU A 136 -14.73 -11.78 -3.01
N ARG A 137 -15.53 -10.73 -2.79
CA ARG A 137 -16.79 -10.49 -3.48
C ARG A 137 -16.61 -10.46 -5.00
N ASP A 138 -15.62 -9.71 -5.48
CA ASP A 138 -15.43 -9.49 -6.91
C ASP A 138 -14.84 -10.73 -7.59
N SER A 139 -13.96 -11.48 -6.91
CA SER A 139 -13.44 -12.77 -7.39
C SER A 139 -14.55 -13.81 -7.54
N GLU A 140 -15.52 -13.85 -6.63
CA GLU A 140 -16.67 -14.73 -6.73
C GLU A 140 -17.66 -14.29 -7.79
N TRP A 141 -18.01 -13.01 -7.79
CA TRP A 141 -19.02 -12.48 -8.69
C TRP A 141 -18.54 -12.43 -10.14
N MET A 142 -17.43 -11.77 -10.42
CA MET A 142 -16.85 -11.66 -11.77
C MET A 142 -16.17 -12.97 -12.19
N GLY A 143 -15.66 -13.73 -11.25
CA GLY A 143 -15.08 -15.04 -11.47
C GLY A 143 -16.02 -16.03 -12.16
N ARG A 144 -17.34 -15.87 -12.03
CA ARG A 144 -18.32 -16.69 -12.76
C ARG A 144 -18.15 -16.56 -14.26
N ILE A 145 -17.85 -15.36 -14.78
CA ILE A 145 -17.58 -15.11 -16.20
C ILE A 145 -16.31 -15.83 -16.64
N HIS A 146 -15.23 -15.66 -15.87
CA HIS A 146 -13.93 -16.23 -16.21
C HIS A 146 -13.94 -17.76 -16.15
N ARG A 147 -14.53 -18.34 -15.09
CA ARG A 147 -14.68 -19.80 -14.93
C ARG A 147 -15.58 -20.38 -16.02
N PHE A 148 -16.64 -19.70 -16.42
CA PHE A 148 -17.50 -20.10 -17.54
C PHE A 148 -16.71 -20.19 -18.83
N LEU A 149 -15.79 -19.25 -19.09
CA LEU A 149 -14.89 -19.24 -20.24
C LEU A 149 -13.68 -20.19 -20.11
N GLY A 150 -13.54 -20.91 -18.98
CA GLY A 150 -12.50 -21.91 -18.78
C GLY A 150 -11.22 -21.41 -18.12
N LEU A 151 -11.18 -20.17 -17.65
CA LEU A 151 -10.05 -19.63 -16.89
C LEU A 151 -10.17 -19.93 -15.38
N LYS A 152 -9.03 -20.08 -14.74
CA LYS A 152 -8.90 -20.21 -13.28
C LYS A 152 -8.89 -18.85 -12.63
N VAL A 153 -9.57 -18.72 -11.50
CA VAL A 153 -9.61 -17.48 -10.70
C VAL A 153 -9.20 -17.80 -9.28
N GLY A 154 -8.20 -17.09 -8.80
CA GLY A 154 -7.72 -17.11 -7.41
C GLY A 154 -8.04 -15.81 -6.68
N VAL A 155 -7.96 -15.85 -5.36
CA VAL A 155 -8.06 -14.67 -4.48
C VAL A 155 -7.01 -14.74 -3.40
N ILE A 156 -6.38 -13.62 -3.10
CA ILE A 156 -5.42 -13.46 -1.99
C ILE A 156 -6.08 -12.64 -0.89
N LEU A 157 -6.15 -13.23 0.30
CA LEU A 157 -6.70 -12.65 1.52
C LEU A 157 -5.66 -12.64 2.64
N ALA A 158 -5.81 -11.76 3.61
CA ALA A 158 -4.82 -11.55 4.67
C ALA A 158 -4.45 -12.80 5.48
N ASN A 159 -5.39 -13.72 5.71
CA ASN A 159 -5.21 -14.88 6.60
C ASN A 159 -4.85 -16.18 5.88
N MET A 160 -4.46 -16.13 4.61
CA MET A 160 -4.09 -17.32 3.82
C MET A 160 -2.67 -17.78 4.16
N ASN A 161 -2.47 -19.11 4.16
CA ASN A 161 -1.14 -19.69 4.26
C ASN A 161 -0.37 -19.64 2.92
N PRO A 162 0.96 -19.82 2.91
CA PRO A 162 1.77 -19.74 1.68
C PRO A 162 1.37 -20.72 0.57
N ALA A 163 0.91 -21.93 0.91
CA ALA A 163 0.49 -22.91 -0.08
C ALA A 163 -0.80 -22.49 -0.80
N GLU A 164 -1.78 -22.00 -0.04
CA GLU A 164 -3.03 -21.42 -0.60
C GLU A 164 -2.75 -20.20 -1.48
N ARG A 165 -1.84 -19.31 -1.03
CA ARG A 165 -1.41 -18.14 -1.82
C ARG A 165 -0.78 -18.55 -3.14
N ARG A 166 0.12 -19.54 -3.13
CA ARG A 166 0.76 -20.05 -4.34
C ARG A 166 -0.27 -20.59 -5.33
N GLU A 167 -1.24 -21.39 -4.84
CA GLU A 167 -2.30 -21.90 -5.70
C GLU A 167 -3.12 -20.74 -6.32
N ALA A 168 -3.43 -19.72 -5.55
CA ALA A 168 -4.15 -18.54 -6.04
C ALA A 168 -3.34 -17.74 -7.08
N TYR A 169 -2.02 -17.59 -6.91
CA TYR A 169 -1.16 -16.94 -7.92
C TYR A 169 -0.96 -17.78 -9.18
N LEU A 170 -1.09 -19.10 -9.11
CA LEU A 170 -1.05 -19.98 -10.28
C LEU A 170 -2.33 -19.92 -11.12
N ALA A 171 -3.39 -19.26 -10.65
CA ALA A 171 -4.58 -19.00 -11.43
C ALA A 171 -4.29 -18.05 -12.61
N ASP A 172 -5.16 -18.06 -13.64
CA ASP A 172 -5.04 -17.15 -14.80
C ASP A 172 -5.29 -15.70 -14.38
N ILE A 173 -6.21 -15.49 -13.42
CA ILE A 173 -6.59 -14.18 -12.88
C ILE A 173 -6.61 -14.29 -11.35
N THR A 174 -5.88 -13.40 -10.67
CA THR A 174 -5.80 -13.37 -9.20
C THR A 174 -6.30 -12.03 -8.68
N TYR A 175 -7.31 -12.08 -7.80
CA TYR A 175 -7.83 -10.92 -7.08
C TYR A 175 -7.11 -10.78 -5.73
N GLY A 176 -6.98 -9.55 -5.24
CA GLY A 176 -6.39 -9.29 -3.92
C GLY A 176 -6.25 -7.80 -3.63
N THR A 177 -5.73 -7.47 -2.45
CA THR A 177 -5.45 -6.09 -2.09
C THR A 177 -4.03 -5.68 -2.47
N ASN A 178 -3.83 -4.37 -2.69
CA ASN A 178 -2.51 -3.80 -2.95
C ASN A 178 -1.50 -4.17 -1.86
N ASN A 179 -1.93 -4.18 -0.60
CA ASN A 179 -1.07 -4.48 0.54
C ASN A 179 -0.63 -5.95 0.53
N GLU A 180 -1.56 -6.89 0.32
CA GLU A 180 -1.24 -8.32 0.31
C GLU A 180 -0.31 -8.68 -0.87
N PHE A 181 -0.56 -8.15 -2.07
CA PHE A 181 0.33 -8.34 -3.21
C PHE A 181 1.74 -7.78 -2.93
N GLY A 182 1.82 -6.59 -2.35
CA GLY A 182 3.11 -5.99 -2.01
C GLY A 182 3.84 -6.73 -0.87
N PHE A 183 3.11 -7.20 0.14
CA PHE A 183 3.70 -8.00 1.20
C PHE A 183 4.15 -9.38 0.72
N ASP A 184 3.43 -10.01 -0.20
CA ASP A 184 3.88 -11.25 -0.82
C ASP A 184 5.16 -11.06 -1.62
N TYR A 185 5.28 -9.93 -2.36
CA TYR A 185 6.52 -9.57 -3.02
C TYR A 185 7.70 -9.44 -2.04
N LEU A 186 7.48 -8.76 -0.90
CA LEU A 186 8.52 -8.64 0.11
C LEU A 186 8.85 -9.99 0.76
N ARG A 187 7.85 -10.83 1.06
CA ARG A 187 8.06 -12.19 1.59
C ARG A 187 8.85 -13.07 0.64
N ASP A 188 8.53 -13.05 -0.66
CA ASP A 188 9.25 -13.82 -1.67
C ASP A 188 10.72 -13.41 -1.77
N ASN A 189 11.03 -12.13 -1.54
CA ASN A 189 12.41 -11.65 -1.51
C ASN A 189 13.12 -11.91 -0.17
N MET A 190 12.47 -12.54 0.81
CA MET A 190 13.06 -13.04 2.05
C MET A 190 13.03 -14.58 2.13
N ALA A 191 12.46 -15.27 1.13
CA ALA A 191 12.34 -16.72 1.08
C ALA A 191 13.70 -17.41 0.91
N TRP A 192 13.91 -18.57 1.49
CA TRP A 192 15.14 -19.33 1.43
C TRP A 192 15.16 -20.41 0.34
N SER A 193 14.00 -20.66 -0.27
CA SER A 193 13.86 -21.58 -1.41
C SER A 193 12.80 -21.06 -2.39
N LEU A 194 12.88 -21.50 -3.66
CA LEU A 194 11.83 -21.21 -4.64
C LEU A 194 10.47 -21.79 -4.23
N GLU A 195 10.48 -22.84 -3.43
CA GLU A 195 9.26 -23.47 -2.93
C GLU A 195 8.52 -22.61 -1.93
N GLU A 196 9.20 -21.67 -1.28
CA GLU A 196 8.58 -20.69 -0.37
C GLU A 196 8.02 -19.49 -1.12
N CYS A 197 8.54 -19.16 -2.32
CA CYS A 197 8.03 -18.06 -3.14
C CYS A 197 6.63 -18.37 -3.64
N VAL A 198 5.72 -17.40 -3.57
CA VAL A 198 4.31 -17.58 -3.94
C VAL A 198 3.94 -16.87 -5.24
N GLN A 199 4.57 -15.72 -5.56
CA GLN A 199 4.27 -14.93 -6.74
C GLN A 199 4.95 -15.46 -7.99
N ARG A 200 4.31 -15.16 -9.15
CA ARG A 200 4.89 -15.29 -10.48
C ARG A 200 5.37 -13.93 -10.99
N ASP A 201 5.48 -13.80 -12.32
CA ASP A 201 5.76 -12.54 -13.00
C ASP A 201 4.74 -11.44 -12.70
N HIS A 202 5.19 -10.20 -12.73
CA HIS A 202 4.35 -9.01 -12.67
C HIS A 202 3.97 -8.57 -14.10
N PHE A 203 3.10 -9.35 -14.76
CA PHE A 203 2.76 -9.12 -16.17
C PHE A 203 1.76 -7.99 -16.35
N PHE A 204 0.53 -8.13 -15.85
CA PHE A 204 -0.52 -7.14 -16.02
C PHE A 204 -1.32 -6.93 -14.74
N ALA A 205 -1.51 -5.68 -14.35
CA ALA A 205 -2.39 -5.32 -13.24
C ALA A 205 -3.50 -4.38 -13.68
N VAL A 206 -4.71 -4.66 -13.18
CA VAL A 206 -5.87 -3.75 -13.22
C VAL A 206 -6.15 -3.30 -11.79
N VAL A 207 -5.92 -2.02 -11.51
CA VAL A 207 -6.12 -1.44 -10.17
C VAL A 207 -7.49 -0.80 -10.09
N ASP A 208 -8.39 -1.37 -9.28
CA ASP A 208 -9.69 -0.75 -8.97
C ASP A 208 -9.51 0.32 -7.90
N GLU A 209 -10.28 1.39 -8.01
CA GLU A 209 -10.13 2.58 -7.17
C GLU A 209 -8.66 3.09 -7.18
N VAL A 210 -8.08 3.20 -8.37
CA VAL A 210 -6.66 3.51 -8.61
C VAL A 210 -6.19 4.80 -7.94
N ASP A 211 -7.06 5.77 -7.77
CA ASP A 211 -6.79 7.02 -7.07
C ASP A 211 -6.65 6.83 -5.55
N SER A 212 -7.35 5.86 -4.94
CA SER A 212 -7.08 5.49 -3.56
C SER A 212 -5.70 4.87 -3.41
N ILE A 213 -5.45 3.84 -4.19
CA ILE A 213 -4.25 3.01 -4.04
C ILE A 213 -2.99 3.78 -4.44
N LEU A 214 -2.99 4.42 -5.62
CA LEU A 214 -1.78 5.06 -6.14
C LEU A 214 -1.56 6.51 -5.69
N ILE A 215 -2.56 7.14 -5.06
CA ILE A 215 -2.46 8.52 -4.58
C ILE A 215 -2.61 8.59 -3.06
N ASP A 216 -3.74 8.11 -2.49
CA ASP A 216 -3.99 8.28 -1.06
C ASP A 216 -3.11 7.37 -0.21
N GLU A 217 -3.05 6.09 -0.57
CA GLU A 217 -2.29 5.08 0.15
C GLU A 217 -0.79 5.14 -0.16
N ALA A 218 -0.38 5.76 -1.28
CA ALA A 218 1.02 5.86 -1.70
C ALA A 218 1.81 6.97 -0.96
N ARG A 219 1.59 7.16 0.33
CA ARG A 219 2.27 8.15 1.19
C ARG A 219 3.41 7.55 1.98
N THR A 220 3.30 6.30 2.37
CA THR A 220 4.29 5.54 3.13
C THR A 220 4.63 4.25 2.41
N PRO A 221 5.83 3.69 2.60
CA PRO A 221 6.17 2.40 2.04
C PRO A 221 5.43 1.25 2.76
N LEU A 222 5.35 0.11 2.09
CA LEU A 222 5.08 -1.18 2.72
C LEU A 222 6.32 -1.61 3.48
N ILE A 223 6.19 -2.00 4.74
CA ILE A 223 7.31 -2.39 5.59
C ILE A 223 6.97 -3.71 6.28
N ILE A 224 7.89 -4.66 6.22
CA ILE A 224 7.91 -5.84 7.09
C ILE A 224 9.00 -5.58 8.13
N SER A 225 8.64 -5.63 9.40
CA SER A 225 9.57 -5.48 10.52
C SER A 225 9.49 -6.65 11.50
N GLY A 226 10.56 -6.89 12.20
CA GLY A 226 10.66 -7.91 13.22
C GLY A 226 11.31 -7.38 14.49
N PRO A 227 11.29 -8.15 15.59
CA PRO A 227 11.82 -7.70 16.88
C PRO A 227 13.31 -7.38 16.79
N ALA A 228 13.69 -6.22 17.32
CA ALA A 228 15.05 -5.75 17.47
C ALA A 228 15.47 -5.78 18.96
N ASP A 229 16.75 -5.56 19.24
CA ASP A 229 17.29 -5.55 20.60
C ASP A 229 16.77 -4.36 21.45
N LYS A 230 16.61 -4.57 22.75
CA LYS A 230 15.80 -3.79 23.69
C LYS A 230 16.26 -2.36 23.96
N ALA A 231 15.48 -1.35 23.52
CA ALA A 231 15.67 0.07 23.86
C ALA A 231 14.58 0.69 24.76
N THR A 232 13.72 -0.12 25.37
CA THR A 232 12.51 0.29 26.11
C THR A 232 12.76 1.35 27.22
N LYS A 233 13.94 1.32 27.86
CA LYS A 233 14.31 2.26 28.92
C LYS A 233 14.33 3.72 28.46
N TRP A 234 14.85 3.98 27.27
CA TRP A 234 15.04 5.34 26.75
C TRP A 234 13.70 6.02 26.44
N TYR A 235 12.70 5.32 25.93
CA TYR A 235 11.37 5.90 25.70
C TYR A 235 10.73 6.44 26.96
N VAL A 236 10.83 5.71 28.09
CA VAL A 236 10.31 6.16 29.40
C VAL A 236 11.07 7.38 29.88
N GLU A 237 12.41 7.36 29.74
CA GLU A 237 13.26 8.45 30.19
C GLU A 237 12.99 9.74 29.43
N PHE A 238 12.91 9.68 28.10
CA PHE A 238 12.61 10.83 27.25
C PHE A 238 11.16 11.31 27.40
N ALA A 239 10.17 10.45 27.61
CA ALA A 239 8.80 10.86 27.89
C ALA A 239 8.70 11.70 29.18
N ASN A 240 9.47 11.32 30.21
CA ASN A 240 9.56 12.09 31.46
C ASN A 240 10.36 13.40 31.30
N LEU A 241 11.45 13.36 30.50
CA LEU A 241 12.31 14.50 30.23
C LEU A 241 11.55 15.60 29.46
N VAL A 242 10.85 15.26 28.41
CA VAL A 242 10.07 16.20 27.59
C VAL A 242 8.99 16.91 28.39
N GLY A 243 8.48 16.31 29.47
CA GLY A 243 7.60 16.96 30.42
C GLY A 243 8.20 18.21 31.08
N LYS A 244 9.53 18.31 31.14
CA LYS A 244 10.28 19.45 31.72
C LYS A 244 10.65 20.53 30.68
N LEU A 245 10.47 20.23 29.39
CA LEU A 245 10.74 21.16 28.29
C LEU A 245 9.53 22.05 28.02
N GLN A 246 9.80 23.32 27.66
CA GLN A 246 8.77 24.34 27.37
C GLN A 246 8.79 24.69 25.88
N ARG A 247 7.58 24.76 25.27
CA ARG A 247 7.38 25.22 23.89
C ARG A 247 7.89 26.65 23.72
N GLU A 248 8.43 26.97 22.55
CA GLU A 248 8.98 28.31 22.17
C GLU A 248 10.23 28.76 22.94
N VAL A 249 10.70 27.98 23.94
CA VAL A 249 11.95 28.18 24.66
C VAL A 249 12.93 27.06 24.31
N HIS A 250 12.50 25.81 24.40
CA HIS A 250 13.35 24.65 24.19
C HIS A 250 13.07 23.93 22.84
N TYR A 251 11.88 24.10 22.29
CA TYR A 251 11.49 23.56 20.97
C TYR A 251 10.39 24.39 20.34
N GLU A 252 10.35 24.40 19.01
CA GLU A 252 9.31 25.02 18.20
C GLU A 252 8.50 23.96 17.45
N ILE A 253 7.27 24.31 17.06
CA ILE A 253 6.34 23.42 16.37
C ILE A 253 5.74 24.14 15.17
N ASP A 254 5.88 23.54 13.99
CA ASP A 254 5.12 23.92 12.81
C ASP A 254 3.91 22.96 12.66
N GLU A 255 2.78 23.36 13.20
CA GLU A 255 1.54 22.57 13.15
C GLU A 255 1.05 22.35 11.71
N LYS A 256 1.42 23.24 10.76
CA LYS A 256 1.03 23.12 9.35
C LYS A 256 1.82 22.03 8.64
N LYS A 257 3.10 21.94 8.94
CA LYS A 257 4.01 20.94 8.37
C LYS A 257 4.09 19.66 9.22
N ARG A 258 3.48 19.66 10.40
CA ARG A 258 3.62 18.59 11.42
C ARG A 258 5.08 18.29 11.75
N THR A 259 5.93 19.31 11.82
CA THR A 259 7.35 19.20 12.17
C THR A 259 7.64 19.87 13.48
N ILE A 260 8.71 19.43 14.12
CA ILE A 260 9.27 20.04 15.33
C ILE A 260 10.71 20.46 15.08
N GLY A 261 11.15 21.50 15.75
CA GLY A 261 12.53 21.95 15.80
C GLY A 261 13.00 22.05 17.24
N ILE A 262 14.11 21.40 17.61
CA ILE A 262 14.72 21.58 18.93
C ILE A 262 15.62 22.82 18.87
N LEU A 263 15.43 23.74 19.81
CA LEU A 263 16.20 24.97 19.90
C LEU A 263 17.50 24.75 20.69
N GLU A 264 18.47 25.66 20.59
CA GLU A 264 19.78 25.55 21.23
C GLU A 264 19.66 25.43 22.75
N GLU A 265 18.76 26.22 23.38
CA GLU A 265 18.46 26.11 24.80
C GLU A 265 17.81 24.74 25.15
N GLY A 266 17.09 24.14 24.23
CA GLY A 266 16.54 22.82 24.39
C GLY A 266 17.61 21.73 24.40
N VAL A 267 18.59 21.82 23.49
CA VAL A 267 19.72 20.90 23.43
C VAL A 267 20.52 20.98 24.75
N THR A 268 20.91 22.17 25.15
CA THR A 268 21.64 22.40 26.42
C THR A 268 20.88 21.83 27.61
N LYS A 269 19.55 22.02 27.64
CA LYS A 269 18.72 21.50 28.73
C LYS A 269 18.64 19.97 28.76
N VAL A 270 18.64 19.33 27.62
CA VAL A 270 18.64 17.86 27.49
C VAL A 270 19.98 17.30 27.91
N GLU A 271 21.08 17.90 27.50
CA GLU A 271 22.45 17.54 27.91
C GLU A 271 22.64 17.61 29.42
N GLU A 272 22.17 18.70 30.06
CA GLU A 272 22.14 18.82 31.50
C GLU A 272 21.35 17.71 32.20
N LEU A 273 20.15 17.38 31.69
CA LEU A 273 19.27 16.41 32.30
C LEU A 273 19.77 14.98 32.17
N LEU A 274 20.44 14.66 31.05
CA LEU A 274 21.02 13.34 30.77
C LEU A 274 22.48 13.21 31.27
N GLN A 275 23.10 14.30 31.72
CA GLN A 275 24.50 14.37 32.16
C GLN A 275 25.48 13.92 31.06
N ILE A 276 25.25 14.31 29.83
CA ILE A 276 26.10 14.06 28.66
C ILE A 276 26.75 15.35 28.19
N GLY A 277 27.95 15.23 27.58
CA GLY A 277 28.70 16.41 27.15
C GLY A 277 28.23 17.04 25.85
N ASN A 278 27.77 16.23 24.90
CA ASN A 278 27.28 16.69 23.59
C ASN A 278 26.28 15.69 23.03
N LEU A 279 25.05 16.16 22.74
CA LEU A 279 23.96 15.33 22.20
C LEU A 279 24.23 14.87 20.75
N TYR A 280 24.99 15.66 19.99
CA TYR A 280 25.33 15.40 18.59
C TYR A 280 26.60 14.56 18.40
N GLU A 281 27.21 14.08 19.44
CA GLU A 281 28.34 13.16 19.38
C GLU A 281 27.86 11.79 18.84
N ALA A 282 28.68 11.10 18.05
CA ALA A 282 28.29 9.85 17.36
C ALA A 282 27.67 8.79 18.29
N ALA A 283 28.20 8.69 19.53
CA ALA A 283 27.68 7.78 20.57
C ALA A 283 26.28 8.17 21.10
N ASN A 284 25.90 9.44 21.01
CA ASN A 284 24.64 9.98 21.55
C ASN A 284 23.58 10.24 20.46
N THR A 285 23.95 10.12 19.20
CA THR A 285 23.05 10.40 18.06
C THR A 285 21.71 9.65 18.11
N PRO A 286 21.63 8.39 18.55
CA PRO A 286 20.32 7.71 18.69
C PRO A 286 19.37 8.42 19.67
N MET A 287 19.89 9.18 20.63
CA MET A 287 19.08 9.91 21.61
C MET A 287 18.28 11.05 20.99
N ILE A 288 18.76 11.61 19.86
CA ILE A 288 18.04 12.64 19.10
C ILE A 288 16.72 12.09 18.55
N GLY A 289 16.70 10.85 18.09
CA GLY A 289 15.50 10.16 17.63
C GLY A 289 14.46 10.00 18.76
N TYR A 290 14.90 9.56 19.94
CA TYR A 290 14.02 9.45 21.12
C TYR A 290 13.48 10.81 21.59
N LEU A 291 14.32 11.86 21.59
CA LEU A 291 13.90 13.22 21.92
C LEU A 291 12.85 13.73 20.96
N ASN A 292 13.11 13.64 19.66
CA ASN A 292 12.19 14.08 18.63
C ASN A 292 10.84 13.36 18.73
N ASN A 293 10.86 12.03 18.87
CA ASN A 293 9.62 11.25 19.00
C ASN A 293 8.86 11.58 20.29
N ALA A 294 9.53 11.83 21.40
CA ALA A 294 8.89 12.21 22.65
C ALA A 294 8.21 13.60 22.54
N VAL A 295 8.86 14.58 21.87
CA VAL A 295 8.25 15.91 21.61
C VAL A 295 7.08 15.78 20.62
N ARG A 296 7.23 15.01 19.54
CA ARG A 296 6.14 14.72 18.57
C ARG A 296 4.94 14.08 19.28
N ALA A 297 5.17 13.05 20.08
CA ALA A 297 4.15 12.36 20.85
C ALA A 297 3.40 13.31 21.80
N LYS A 298 4.12 14.24 22.46
CA LYS A 298 3.53 15.21 23.38
C LYS A 298 2.63 16.22 22.66
N GLU A 299 3.08 16.76 21.54
CA GLU A 299 2.50 17.98 20.96
C GLU A 299 1.61 17.72 19.73
N LEU A 300 2.03 16.81 18.84
CA LEU A 300 1.38 16.60 17.55
C LEU A 300 0.34 15.47 17.54
N PHE A 301 0.41 14.55 18.51
CA PHE A 301 -0.51 13.41 18.58
C PHE A 301 -1.40 13.50 19.81
N LYS A 302 -2.72 13.58 19.60
CA LYS A 302 -3.71 13.79 20.65
C LYS A 302 -4.53 12.52 20.86
N ARG A 303 -4.69 12.15 22.14
CA ARG A 303 -5.58 11.07 22.55
C ARG A 303 -7.02 11.35 22.09
N ASP A 304 -7.73 10.32 21.72
CA ASP A 304 -9.11 10.32 21.23
C ASP A 304 -9.33 11.06 19.89
N LYS A 305 -8.21 11.50 19.24
CA LYS A 305 -8.19 12.05 17.89
C LYS A 305 -7.31 11.22 16.96
N ASP A 306 -6.02 11.16 17.25
CA ASP A 306 -5.02 10.47 16.43
C ASP A 306 -4.85 9.01 16.88
N TYR A 307 -5.13 8.72 18.16
CA TYR A 307 -5.09 7.37 18.74
C TYR A 307 -6.04 7.26 19.94
N VAL A 308 -6.39 6.02 20.30
CA VAL A 308 -7.15 5.69 21.53
C VAL A 308 -6.38 4.67 22.34
N VAL A 309 -6.60 4.65 23.67
CA VAL A 309 -6.07 3.62 24.56
C VAL A 309 -7.22 2.74 25.02
N MET A 310 -7.19 1.46 24.63
CA MET A 310 -8.20 0.46 24.99
C MET A 310 -7.51 -0.83 25.46
N ASN A 311 -7.99 -1.38 26.57
CA ASN A 311 -7.48 -2.63 27.16
C ASN A 311 -5.96 -2.64 27.44
N GLY A 312 -5.37 -1.46 27.71
CA GLY A 312 -3.93 -1.32 27.91
C GLY A 312 -3.09 -1.26 26.63
N GLU A 313 -3.72 -1.21 25.47
CA GLU A 313 -3.05 -1.06 24.18
C GLU A 313 -3.40 0.28 23.53
N LEU A 314 -2.43 0.84 22.79
CA LEU A 314 -2.61 2.03 21.99
C LEU A 314 -3.05 1.62 20.57
N LEU A 315 -4.20 2.13 20.14
CA LEU A 315 -4.77 1.87 18.82
C LEU A 315 -4.79 3.16 18.03
N ILE A 316 -4.26 3.11 16.81
CA ILE A 316 -4.26 4.26 15.90
C ILE A 316 -5.67 4.52 15.40
N VAL A 317 -6.03 5.80 15.27
CA VAL A 317 -7.22 6.23 14.54
C VAL A 317 -6.77 6.81 13.21
N ASP A 318 -7.22 6.21 12.12
CA ASP A 318 -6.93 6.70 10.78
C ASP A 318 -7.58 8.07 10.54
N GLU A 319 -6.77 9.04 10.20
CA GLU A 319 -7.17 10.45 10.01
C GLU A 319 -8.21 10.61 8.88
N HIS A 320 -8.17 9.76 7.85
CA HIS A 320 -9.04 9.85 6.68
C HIS A 320 -10.34 9.07 6.82
N THR A 321 -10.27 7.88 7.40
CA THR A 321 -11.45 7.00 7.54
C THR A 321 -12.07 7.07 8.93
N GLY A 322 -11.34 7.61 9.92
CA GLY A 322 -11.74 7.62 11.33
C GLY A 322 -11.85 6.22 11.94
N ARG A 323 -11.28 5.20 11.29
CA ARG A 323 -11.30 3.80 11.76
C ARG A 323 -10.20 3.56 12.77
N MET A 324 -10.49 2.76 13.79
CA MET A 324 -9.45 2.22 14.68
C MET A 324 -8.71 1.10 13.95
N LEU A 325 -7.40 1.21 13.92
CA LEU A 325 -6.52 0.30 13.23
C LEU A 325 -5.93 -0.69 14.23
N ALA A 326 -6.71 -1.74 14.52
CA ALA A 326 -6.25 -2.78 15.44
C ALA A 326 -5.02 -3.51 14.87
N GLY A 327 -3.98 -3.65 15.68
CA GLY A 327 -2.74 -4.31 15.30
C GLY A 327 -1.78 -3.46 14.48
N ARG A 328 -2.05 -2.17 14.26
CA ARG A 328 -1.14 -1.22 13.59
C ARG A 328 -0.40 -0.36 14.58
N ARG A 329 0.81 0.04 14.22
CA ARG A 329 1.68 0.89 15.03
C ARG A 329 2.26 2.02 14.19
N TYR A 330 2.55 3.15 14.83
CA TYR A 330 3.36 4.20 14.21
C TYR A 330 4.81 3.70 14.06
N SER A 331 5.46 4.03 12.96
CA SER A 331 6.86 3.69 12.67
C SER A 331 7.85 4.54 13.47
N GLU A 332 9.12 4.20 13.34
CA GLU A 332 10.27 5.00 13.80
C GLU A 332 10.27 5.31 15.31
N GLY A 333 9.77 4.39 16.14
CA GLY A 333 9.76 4.60 17.58
C GLY A 333 8.67 5.55 18.11
N LEU A 334 7.87 6.17 17.24
CA LEU A 334 6.80 7.08 17.64
C LEU A 334 5.70 6.35 18.44
N HIS A 335 5.39 5.11 18.08
CA HIS A 335 4.39 4.34 18.83
C HIS A 335 4.83 4.08 20.26
N GLN A 336 6.09 3.69 20.44
CA GLN A 336 6.69 3.50 21.76
C GLN A 336 6.75 4.80 22.56
N ALA A 337 7.03 5.94 21.90
CA ALA A 337 6.98 7.24 22.54
C ALA A 337 5.56 7.61 23.01
N LEU A 338 4.53 7.21 22.26
CA LEU A 338 3.13 7.37 22.66
C LEU A 338 2.73 6.42 23.77
N GLU A 339 3.17 5.15 23.73
CA GLU A 339 3.00 4.17 24.81
C GLU A 339 3.65 4.68 26.09
N ALA A 340 4.85 5.25 26.01
CA ALA A 340 5.55 5.87 27.14
C ALA A 340 4.80 7.10 27.68
N LYS A 341 4.29 7.96 26.80
CA LYS A 341 3.45 9.13 27.15
C LYS A 341 2.21 8.72 27.91
N GLU A 342 1.51 7.68 27.47
CA GLU A 342 0.29 7.18 28.08
C GLU A 342 0.55 6.24 29.27
N ARG A 343 1.82 5.94 29.56
CA ARG A 343 2.27 5.08 30.66
C ARG A 343 1.67 3.66 30.60
N ILE A 344 1.52 3.14 29.40
CA ILE A 344 1.15 1.76 29.14
C ILE A 344 2.41 0.93 28.89
N GLU A 345 2.25 -0.40 28.78
CA GLU A 345 3.37 -1.29 28.48
C GLU A 345 3.96 -0.98 27.12
N ILE A 346 5.29 -0.71 27.09
CA ILE A 346 6.02 -0.42 25.85
C ILE A 346 6.42 -1.76 25.26
N LYS A 347 5.93 -2.02 24.02
CA LYS A 347 6.31 -3.23 23.28
C LYS A 347 7.68 -3.03 22.60
N ASP A 348 8.40 -4.12 22.40
CA ASP A 348 9.73 -4.11 21.80
C ASP A 348 9.76 -3.31 20.46
N GLU A 349 10.87 -2.65 20.20
CA GLU A 349 11.15 -1.97 18.95
C GLU A 349 11.36 -2.99 17.83
N ASN A 350 10.91 -2.65 16.64
CA ASN A 350 11.07 -3.52 15.49
C ASN A 350 12.08 -2.96 14.51
N GLN A 351 12.90 -3.83 13.96
CA GLN A 351 13.82 -3.53 12.88
C GLN A 351 13.16 -3.78 11.53
N THR A 352 13.36 -2.88 10.56
CA THR A 352 12.93 -3.08 9.17
C THR A 352 13.66 -4.29 8.57
N LEU A 353 12.89 -5.27 8.09
CA LEU A 353 13.41 -6.46 7.42
C LEU A 353 13.33 -6.32 5.89
N ALA A 354 12.25 -5.75 5.39
CA ALA A 354 12.04 -5.47 3.98
C ALA A 354 11.07 -4.30 3.81
N THR A 355 11.28 -3.50 2.76
CA THR A 355 10.44 -2.34 2.46
C THR A 355 10.36 -2.10 0.96
N ILE A 356 9.20 -1.56 0.51
CA ILE A 356 9.00 -1.05 -0.85
C ILE A 356 7.88 -0.02 -0.86
N THR A 357 8.02 1.06 -1.63
CA THR A 357 6.90 1.97 -1.85
C THR A 357 5.91 1.37 -2.85
N LEU A 358 4.61 1.70 -2.73
CA LEU A 358 3.60 1.28 -3.72
C LEU A 358 3.97 1.77 -5.12
N GLN A 359 4.57 2.96 -5.23
CA GLN A 359 5.03 3.50 -6.50
C GLN A 359 6.04 2.57 -7.19
N ASN A 360 7.04 2.10 -6.47
CA ASN A 360 8.06 1.20 -7.01
C ASN A 360 7.52 -0.22 -7.19
N TYR A 361 6.63 -0.69 -6.32
CA TYR A 361 5.96 -1.98 -6.48
C TYR A 361 5.15 -2.03 -7.80
N PHE A 362 4.29 -1.04 -8.07
CA PHE A 362 3.47 -1.02 -9.28
C PHE A 362 4.28 -0.80 -10.58
N ARG A 363 5.51 -0.29 -10.48
CA ARG A 363 6.44 -0.20 -11.61
C ARG A 363 7.08 -1.54 -12.00
N LEU A 364 6.90 -2.58 -11.20
CA LEU A 364 7.36 -3.94 -11.55
C LEU A 364 6.49 -4.59 -12.64
N TYR A 365 5.25 -4.15 -12.81
CA TYR A 365 4.36 -4.69 -13.83
C TYR A 365 4.77 -4.24 -15.23
N ASP A 366 4.86 -5.19 -16.16
CA ASP A 366 5.11 -4.91 -17.58
C ASP A 366 4.03 -3.99 -18.16
N LYS A 367 2.78 -4.18 -17.68
CA LYS A 367 1.64 -3.35 -18.05
C LYS A 367 0.76 -3.07 -16.84
N LEU A 368 0.52 -1.80 -16.59
CA LEU A 368 -0.32 -1.29 -15.51
C LEU A 368 -1.54 -0.57 -16.08
N SER A 369 -2.69 -0.73 -15.47
CA SER A 369 -3.89 0.03 -15.77
C SER A 369 -4.72 0.23 -14.50
N GLY A 370 -5.69 1.14 -14.55
CA GLY A 370 -6.53 1.37 -13.39
C GLY A 370 -7.86 2.00 -13.74
N MET A 371 -8.79 1.95 -12.80
CA MET A 371 -10.11 2.53 -12.97
C MET A 371 -10.56 3.24 -11.70
N THR A 372 -11.23 4.37 -11.88
CA THR A 372 -11.85 5.15 -10.79
C THR A 372 -12.88 6.11 -11.38
N GLY A 373 -13.65 6.75 -10.54
CA GLY A 373 -14.57 7.82 -10.95
C GLY A 373 -13.97 9.24 -10.92
N THR A 374 -12.73 9.41 -10.51
CA THR A 374 -12.17 10.72 -10.10
C THR A 374 -10.66 10.88 -10.37
N ALA A 375 -10.15 10.35 -11.49
CA ALA A 375 -8.72 10.40 -11.81
C ALA A 375 -8.23 11.73 -12.41
N MET A 376 -9.08 12.47 -13.12
CA MET A 376 -8.67 13.67 -13.87
C MET A 376 -8.06 14.77 -13.01
N THR A 377 -8.44 14.87 -11.74
CA THR A 377 -7.84 15.85 -10.82
C THR A 377 -6.36 15.60 -10.58
N GLU A 378 -5.93 14.35 -10.66
CA GLU A 378 -4.57 13.88 -10.40
C GLU A 378 -3.87 13.35 -11.67
N ALA A 379 -4.39 13.66 -12.87
CA ALA A 379 -3.88 13.13 -14.15
C ALA A 379 -2.39 13.44 -14.37
N SER A 380 -1.94 14.61 -13.92
CA SER A 380 -0.52 14.99 -13.98
C SER A 380 0.37 14.08 -13.14
N GLU A 381 -0.08 13.67 -11.94
CA GLU A 381 0.64 12.80 -11.04
C GLU A 381 0.70 11.38 -11.60
N PHE A 382 -0.43 10.83 -12.04
CA PHE A 382 -0.48 9.52 -12.70
C PHE A 382 0.48 9.43 -13.88
N HIS A 383 0.55 10.48 -14.69
CA HIS A 383 1.46 10.51 -15.83
C HIS A 383 2.94 10.62 -15.40
N GLN A 384 3.26 11.48 -14.44
CA GLN A 384 4.64 11.69 -14.01
C GLN A 384 5.23 10.48 -13.29
N ILE A 385 4.48 9.89 -12.36
CA ILE A 385 4.95 8.80 -11.50
C ILE A 385 4.82 7.44 -12.18
N TYR A 386 3.62 7.12 -12.70
CA TYR A 386 3.27 5.77 -13.18
C TYR A 386 3.25 5.66 -14.70
N LYS A 387 3.44 6.75 -15.44
CA LYS A 387 3.31 6.82 -16.92
C LYS A 387 1.92 6.46 -17.43
N LEU A 388 0.90 6.57 -16.58
CA LEU A 388 -0.49 6.28 -16.93
C LEU A 388 -1.18 7.51 -17.49
N GLY A 389 -1.85 7.34 -18.64
CA GLY A 389 -2.78 8.34 -19.18
C GLY A 389 -4.17 8.18 -18.56
N VAL A 390 -4.90 9.27 -18.37
CA VAL A 390 -6.29 9.22 -17.89
C VAL A 390 -7.24 9.44 -19.06
N VAL A 391 -8.16 8.50 -19.25
CA VAL A 391 -9.16 8.54 -20.33
C VAL A 391 -10.55 8.69 -19.72
N PRO A 392 -11.20 9.86 -19.83
CA PRO A 392 -12.55 10.07 -19.35
C PRO A 392 -13.56 9.37 -20.27
N ILE A 393 -14.19 8.31 -19.77
CA ILE A 393 -15.20 7.56 -20.52
C ILE A 393 -16.58 8.22 -20.31
N PRO A 394 -17.35 8.46 -21.38
CA PRO A 394 -18.69 9.03 -21.24
C PRO A 394 -19.62 8.09 -20.46
N THR A 395 -20.58 8.65 -19.76
CA THR A 395 -21.60 7.87 -19.05
C THR A 395 -22.58 7.22 -20.03
N ASN A 396 -23.08 6.02 -19.66
CA ASN A 396 -24.08 5.31 -20.47
C ASN A 396 -25.39 6.10 -20.61
N ARG A 397 -25.83 6.75 -19.53
CA ARG A 397 -26.96 7.70 -19.54
C ARG A 397 -26.50 9.06 -19.06
N SER A 398 -27.13 10.12 -19.57
CA SER A 398 -26.82 11.49 -19.13
C SER A 398 -27.07 11.66 -17.64
N MET A 399 -26.12 12.26 -16.94
CA MET A 399 -26.27 12.59 -15.52
C MET A 399 -27.29 13.71 -15.34
N VAL A 400 -28.28 13.47 -14.52
CA VAL A 400 -29.36 14.44 -14.19
C VAL A 400 -29.28 14.95 -12.74
N ARG A 401 -28.29 14.54 -11.96
CA ARG A 401 -28.04 15.02 -10.59
C ARG A 401 -27.86 16.54 -10.57
N ILE A 402 -28.42 17.17 -9.56
CA ILE A 402 -28.32 18.61 -9.30
C ILE A 402 -27.29 18.85 -8.19
N ASP A 403 -26.16 19.46 -8.54
CA ASP A 403 -25.16 19.88 -7.57
C ASP A 403 -25.44 21.33 -7.14
N GLN A 404 -26.02 21.49 -5.92
CA GLN A 404 -26.39 22.77 -5.34
C GLN A 404 -25.14 23.59 -4.96
N PRO A 405 -25.22 24.94 -4.96
CA PRO A 405 -24.14 25.78 -4.44
C PRO A 405 -23.86 25.49 -2.95
N ASP A 406 -22.59 25.68 -2.57
CA ASP A 406 -22.16 25.55 -1.18
C ASP A 406 -22.79 26.65 -0.31
N LEU A 407 -23.19 26.27 0.90
CA LEU A 407 -23.61 27.21 1.93
C LEU A 407 -22.48 27.35 2.95
N VAL A 408 -22.01 28.59 3.14
CA VAL A 408 -20.89 28.85 4.04
C VAL A 408 -21.40 29.61 5.27
N TYR A 409 -21.06 29.16 6.46
CA TYR A 409 -21.46 29.76 7.74
C TYR A 409 -20.22 30.32 8.47
N LYS A 410 -20.44 31.27 9.34
CA LYS A 410 -19.38 31.89 10.12
C LYS A 410 -18.85 30.92 11.19
N THR A 411 -19.75 30.15 11.83
CA THR A 411 -19.42 29.23 12.92
C THR A 411 -19.81 27.78 12.59
N GLU A 412 -19.13 26.82 13.20
CA GLU A 412 -19.52 25.40 13.10
C GLU A 412 -20.89 25.13 13.72
N ALA A 413 -21.21 25.78 14.83
CA ALA A 413 -22.52 25.64 15.48
C ALA A 413 -23.68 26.08 14.56
N GLY A 414 -23.53 27.22 13.89
CA GLY A 414 -24.52 27.72 12.91
C GLY A 414 -24.65 26.77 11.72
N LYS A 415 -23.55 26.21 11.24
CA LYS A 415 -23.52 25.17 10.19
C LYS A 415 -24.35 23.95 10.61
N PHE A 416 -24.07 23.35 11.79
CA PHE A 416 -24.77 22.13 12.24
C PHE A 416 -26.26 22.33 12.51
N ILE A 417 -26.68 23.52 12.96
CA ILE A 417 -28.07 23.86 13.07
C ILE A 417 -28.75 23.84 11.69
N ALA A 418 -28.14 24.46 10.68
CA ALA A 418 -28.68 24.50 9.34
C ALA A 418 -28.68 23.11 8.66
N VAL A 419 -27.62 22.34 8.84
CA VAL A 419 -27.53 20.93 8.38
C VAL A 419 -28.65 20.09 8.98
N THR A 420 -28.87 20.22 10.29
CA THR A 420 -29.94 19.47 10.97
C THR A 420 -31.31 19.86 10.45
N ALA A 421 -31.58 21.14 10.23
CA ALA A 421 -32.85 21.63 9.69
C ALA A 421 -33.14 21.09 8.28
N ASP A 422 -32.13 21.08 7.38
CA ASP A 422 -32.27 20.54 6.03
C ASP A 422 -32.51 19.01 6.06
N ILE A 423 -31.78 18.27 6.88
CA ILE A 423 -32.01 16.82 7.05
C ILE A 423 -33.43 16.53 7.55
N VAL A 424 -33.94 17.28 8.55
CA VAL A 424 -35.30 17.14 9.07
C VAL A 424 -36.33 17.38 7.96
N GLU A 425 -36.13 18.40 7.13
CA GLU A 425 -37.02 18.72 6.02
C GLU A 425 -37.07 17.60 4.99
N ARG A 426 -35.90 17.11 4.55
CA ARG A 426 -35.77 16.04 3.59
C ARG A 426 -36.37 14.72 4.11
N HIS A 427 -36.03 14.36 5.34
CA HIS A 427 -36.59 13.18 6.01
C HIS A 427 -38.13 13.21 6.09
N ARG A 428 -38.71 14.36 6.44
CA ARG A 428 -40.19 14.53 6.47
C ARG A 428 -40.81 14.35 5.08
N LYS A 429 -40.13 14.75 4.02
CA LYS A 429 -40.54 14.50 2.63
C LYS A 429 -40.37 13.03 2.23
N GLY A 430 -39.65 12.24 3.00
CA GLY A 430 -39.31 10.84 2.67
C GLY A 430 -38.12 10.68 1.74
N GLN A 431 -37.39 11.75 1.43
CA GLN A 431 -36.15 11.66 0.60
C GLN A 431 -35.03 11.02 1.41
N PRO A 432 -34.32 10.00 0.91
CA PRO A 432 -33.15 9.46 1.59
C PRO A 432 -31.99 10.44 1.59
N VAL A 433 -31.27 10.52 2.72
CA VAL A 433 -30.16 11.46 2.95
C VAL A 433 -28.91 10.70 3.34
N LEU A 434 -27.82 10.94 2.60
CA LEU A 434 -26.48 10.52 2.96
C LEU A 434 -25.66 11.74 3.39
N VAL A 435 -25.20 11.76 4.62
CA VAL A 435 -24.36 12.84 5.14
C VAL A 435 -22.90 12.38 5.21
N GLY A 436 -22.00 13.12 4.54
CA GLY A 436 -20.55 12.93 4.63
C GLY A 436 -19.92 13.85 5.68
N THR A 437 -19.18 13.27 6.62
CA THR A 437 -18.40 13.99 7.63
C THR A 437 -16.92 13.65 7.51
N VAL A 438 -16.03 14.56 7.91
CA VAL A 438 -14.58 14.36 7.77
C VAL A 438 -13.94 13.57 8.92
N SER A 439 -14.63 13.42 10.04
CA SER A 439 -14.11 12.69 11.19
C SER A 439 -15.20 11.93 11.97
N VAL A 440 -14.76 10.96 12.79
CA VAL A 440 -15.64 10.22 13.71
C VAL A 440 -16.30 11.19 14.69
N GLU A 441 -15.52 12.13 15.24
CA GLU A 441 -16.02 13.15 16.19
C GLU A 441 -17.16 13.97 15.59
N LYS A 442 -17.00 14.47 14.35
CA LYS A 442 -18.03 15.24 13.65
C LYS A 442 -19.28 14.41 13.35
N SER A 443 -19.10 13.10 13.06
CA SER A 443 -20.24 12.19 12.86
C SER A 443 -21.05 11.99 14.13
N GLU A 444 -20.39 11.84 15.27
CA GLU A 444 -21.04 11.69 16.58
C GLU A 444 -21.70 13.00 17.05
N GLU A 445 -21.05 14.15 16.81
CA GLU A 445 -21.61 15.47 17.10
C GLU A 445 -22.92 15.68 16.34
N LEU A 446 -22.92 15.45 15.02
CA LEU A 446 -24.12 15.54 14.19
C LEU A 446 -25.19 14.54 14.62
N SER A 447 -24.81 13.31 14.96
CA SER A 447 -25.73 12.31 15.51
C SER A 447 -26.42 12.83 16.78
N GLY A 448 -25.71 13.56 17.64
CA GLY A 448 -26.28 14.22 18.82
C GLY A 448 -27.35 15.27 18.46
N PHE A 449 -27.12 16.07 17.42
CA PHE A 449 -28.12 17.04 16.93
C PHE A 449 -29.34 16.34 16.35
N LEU A 450 -29.17 15.28 15.54
CA LEU A 450 -30.27 14.55 14.93
C LEU A 450 -31.12 13.79 15.96
N ARG A 451 -30.52 13.23 17.02
CA ARG A 451 -31.24 12.61 18.13
C ARG A 451 -32.13 13.64 18.86
N LYS A 452 -31.61 14.85 19.13
CA LYS A 452 -32.35 15.94 19.72
C LYS A 452 -33.53 16.40 18.84
N ALA A 453 -33.34 16.36 17.51
CA ALA A 453 -34.39 16.70 16.54
C ALA A 453 -35.40 15.55 16.30
N GLY A 454 -35.17 14.35 16.89
CA GLY A 454 -36.06 13.19 16.75
C GLY A 454 -35.98 12.51 15.39
N VAL A 455 -34.87 12.64 14.67
CA VAL A 455 -34.64 11.99 13.36
C VAL A 455 -33.98 10.64 13.56
N PRO A 456 -34.66 9.53 13.20
CA PRO A 456 -34.00 8.21 13.17
C PRO A 456 -32.91 8.20 12.12
N HIS A 457 -31.73 7.76 12.49
CA HIS A 457 -30.57 7.71 11.60
C HIS A 457 -29.60 6.61 11.98
N GLU A 458 -28.81 6.14 11.01
CA GLU A 458 -27.68 5.21 11.20
C GLU A 458 -26.38 5.98 11.09
N VAL A 459 -25.38 5.62 11.94
CA VAL A 459 -24.04 6.20 11.89
C VAL A 459 -23.06 5.15 11.42
N LEU A 460 -22.31 5.49 10.38
CA LEU A 460 -21.31 4.66 9.76
C LEU A 460 -19.94 5.30 9.94
N ASN A 461 -19.19 4.79 10.91
CA ASN A 461 -17.84 5.23 11.21
C ASN A 461 -17.00 4.03 11.67
N ALA A 462 -15.71 4.23 11.95
CA ALA A 462 -14.80 3.18 12.35
C ALA A 462 -15.21 2.34 13.57
N LYS A 463 -16.11 2.86 14.42
CA LYS A 463 -16.65 2.12 15.58
C LYS A 463 -17.66 1.04 15.18
N HIS A 464 -18.19 1.10 13.95
CA HIS A 464 -19.34 0.28 13.49
C HIS A 464 -19.05 -0.43 12.15
N HIS A 465 -17.79 -0.68 11.82
CA HIS A 465 -17.38 -1.26 10.54
C HIS A 465 -18.00 -2.65 10.26
N GLU A 466 -18.26 -3.46 11.28
CA GLU A 466 -18.90 -4.78 11.12
C GLU A 466 -20.32 -4.72 10.52
N ARG A 467 -20.99 -3.56 10.68
CA ARG A 467 -22.35 -3.32 10.19
C ARG A 467 -22.39 -2.47 8.92
N GLU A 468 -21.23 -2.14 8.36
CA GLU A 468 -21.11 -1.22 7.23
C GLU A 468 -21.95 -1.63 6.03
N ALA A 469 -21.83 -2.87 5.59
CA ALA A 469 -22.56 -3.40 4.44
C ALA A 469 -24.08 -3.34 4.67
N ALA A 470 -24.52 -3.64 5.90
CA ALA A 470 -25.92 -3.59 6.29
C ALA A 470 -26.51 -2.17 6.23
N ILE A 471 -25.76 -1.19 6.73
CA ILE A 471 -26.18 0.22 6.75
C ILE A 471 -26.26 0.75 5.31
N ILE A 472 -25.25 0.48 4.49
CA ILE A 472 -25.20 0.97 3.10
C ILE A 472 -26.29 0.36 2.25
N ALA A 473 -26.56 -0.95 2.41
CA ALA A 473 -27.64 -1.63 1.68
C ALA A 473 -29.01 -0.98 1.90
N ARG A 474 -29.22 -0.27 3.00
CA ARG A 474 -30.47 0.41 3.36
C ARG A 474 -30.42 1.93 3.17
N ALA A 475 -29.25 2.52 2.89
CA ALA A 475 -29.08 3.97 2.79
C ALA A 475 -29.94 4.62 1.69
N GLY A 476 -30.32 3.87 0.64
CA GLY A 476 -31.18 4.33 -0.46
C GLY A 476 -32.67 4.12 -0.22
N VAL A 477 -33.10 3.59 0.92
CA VAL A 477 -34.52 3.37 1.24
C VAL A 477 -35.22 4.70 1.56
N LYS A 478 -36.48 4.83 1.20
CA LYS A 478 -37.31 6.02 1.45
C LYS A 478 -37.22 6.49 2.92
N GLY A 479 -36.85 7.74 3.11
CA GLY A 479 -36.72 8.38 4.42
C GLY A 479 -35.49 7.92 5.24
N ALA A 480 -34.59 7.11 4.71
CA ALA A 480 -33.36 6.74 5.41
C ALA A 480 -32.44 7.97 5.60
N VAL A 481 -31.82 8.06 6.78
CA VAL A 481 -30.79 9.05 7.06
C VAL A 481 -29.54 8.30 7.51
N THR A 482 -28.46 8.44 6.75
CA THR A 482 -27.17 7.80 7.04
C THR A 482 -26.09 8.86 7.21
N VAL A 483 -25.41 8.86 8.35
CA VAL A 483 -24.26 9.73 8.62
C VAL A 483 -23.02 8.88 8.47
N ALA A 484 -22.20 9.17 7.48
CA ALA A 484 -21.00 8.40 7.18
C ALA A 484 -19.74 9.25 7.32
N THR A 485 -18.68 8.70 7.92
CA THR A 485 -17.35 9.29 7.80
C THR A 485 -16.80 9.05 6.40
N ASN A 486 -15.85 9.84 6.03
CA ASN A 486 -15.33 10.16 4.72
C ASN A 486 -15.32 9.04 3.67
N MET A 487 -14.86 7.87 3.93
CA MET A 487 -14.69 6.77 2.94
C MET A 487 -15.55 5.56 3.24
N ALA A 488 -16.36 5.62 4.28
CA ALA A 488 -17.21 4.50 4.67
C ALA A 488 -18.15 4.12 3.51
N GLY A 489 -18.16 2.84 3.18
CA GLY A 489 -18.93 2.30 2.06
C GLY A 489 -18.30 2.50 0.67
N ARG A 490 -17.02 2.84 0.57
CA ARG A 490 -16.33 2.89 -0.72
C ARG A 490 -16.35 1.49 -1.38
N GLY A 491 -16.49 1.43 -2.71
CA GLY A 491 -16.62 0.16 -3.44
C GLY A 491 -17.99 -0.51 -3.34
N THR A 492 -18.92 0.04 -2.53
CA THR A 492 -20.28 -0.48 -2.39
C THR A 492 -21.30 0.51 -2.94
N ASP A 493 -22.24 0.02 -3.74
CA ASP A 493 -23.28 0.84 -4.34
C ASP A 493 -24.44 1.11 -3.39
N ILE A 494 -24.92 2.35 -3.36
CA ILE A 494 -26.19 2.72 -2.74
C ILE A 494 -27.30 2.66 -3.81
N MET A 495 -28.12 1.63 -3.71
CA MET A 495 -29.24 1.42 -4.63
C MET A 495 -30.48 2.16 -4.10
N LEU A 496 -31.17 2.91 -4.97
CA LEU A 496 -32.45 3.54 -4.60
C LEU A 496 -33.49 2.45 -4.33
N GLY A 497 -34.20 2.58 -3.20
CA GLY A 497 -35.12 1.55 -2.71
C GLY A 497 -34.48 0.47 -1.85
N GLY A 498 -33.13 0.38 -1.81
CA GLY A 498 -32.34 -0.59 -1.06
C GLY A 498 -31.72 -1.72 -1.92
N ASN A 499 -30.85 -2.52 -1.33
CA ASN A 499 -30.23 -3.66 -1.99
C ASN A 499 -31.09 -4.92 -1.76
N PRO A 500 -31.71 -5.49 -2.81
CA PRO A 500 -32.66 -6.60 -2.64
C PRO A 500 -31.99 -7.90 -2.16
N GLU A 501 -30.75 -8.16 -2.53
CA GLU A 501 -30.03 -9.37 -2.13
C GLU A 501 -29.71 -9.33 -0.64
N PHE A 502 -29.18 -8.19 -0.17
CA PHE A 502 -28.92 -8.00 1.25
C PHE A 502 -30.22 -8.02 2.07
N MET A 503 -31.29 -7.40 1.59
CA MET A 503 -32.58 -7.39 2.29
C MET A 503 -33.20 -8.78 2.38
N ALA A 504 -33.01 -9.62 1.35
CA ALA A 504 -33.47 -11.00 1.37
C ALA A 504 -32.68 -11.84 2.40
N ASP A 505 -31.37 -11.73 2.39
CA ASP A 505 -30.51 -12.41 3.34
C ASP A 505 -30.84 -12.01 4.80
N PHE A 506 -30.91 -10.70 5.06
CA PHE A 506 -31.26 -10.17 6.37
C PHE A 506 -32.62 -10.69 6.86
N GLU A 507 -33.62 -10.78 5.97
CA GLU A 507 -34.95 -11.24 6.35
C GLU A 507 -34.96 -12.76 6.62
N LEU A 508 -34.19 -13.55 5.89
CA LEU A 508 -34.01 -14.98 6.16
C LEU A 508 -33.30 -15.22 7.49
N GLN A 509 -32.23 -14.48 7.75
CA GLN A 509 -31.51 -14.57 9.04
C GLN A 509 -32.40 -14.15 10.22
N ARG A 510 -33.27 -13.13 10.03
CA ARG A 510 -34.23 -12.71 11.05
C ARG A 510 -35.26 -13.80 11.38
N ARG A 511 -35.58 -14.68 10.41
CA ARG A 511 -36.44 -15.87 10.60
C ARG A 511 -35.69 -17.06 11.17
N GLY A 512 -34.39 -16.92 11.47
CA GLY A 512 -33.53 -17.96 12.02
C GLY A 512 -32.97 -18.92 10.97
N ILE A 513 -33.09 -18.58 9.68
CA ILE A 513 -32.54 -19.37 8.57
C ILE A 513 -31.20 -18.76 8.17
N SER A 514 -30.11 -19.43 8.55
CA SER A 514 -28.74 -18.96 8.29
C SER A 514 -28.11 -19.75 7.12
N PRO A 515 -27.36 -19.10 6.21
CA PRO A 515 -26.65 -19.84 5.16
C PRO A 515 -25.55 -20.75 5.72
N VAL A 516 -25.09 -20.53 6.96
CA VAL A 516 -24.04 -21.32 7.60
C VAL A 516 -24.61 -22.48 8.42
N ASP A 517 -25.68 -22.23 9.18
CA ASP A 517 -26.23 -23.22 10.11
C ASP A 517 -27.34 -24.07 9.46
N ASP A 518 -28.09 -23.51 8.48
CA ASP A 518 -29.24 -24.15 7.83
C ASP A 518 -29.20 -24.01 6.30
N ALA A 519 -28.06 -24.30 5.67
CA ALA A 519 -27.78 -24.07 4.25
C ALA A 519 -28.88 -24.62 3.31
N GLU A 520 -29.39 -25.82 3.56
CA GLU A 520 -30.43 -26.44 2.71
C GLU A 520 -31.77 -25.72 2.79
N GLN A 521 -32.15 -25.22 3.98
CA GLN A 521 -33.38 -24.42 4.13
C GLN A 521 -33.21 -23.02 3.53
N TYR A 522 -32.01 -22.46 3.67
CA TYR A 522 -31.65 -21.17 3.09
C TYR A 522 -31.76 -21.22 1.56
N GLU A 523 -31.13 -22.19 0.91
CA GLU A 523 -31.18 -22.36 -0.55
C GLU A 523 -32.61 -22.55 -1.07
N LYS A 524 -33.46 -23.25 -0.32
CA LYS A 524 -34.87 -23.43 -0.69
C LYS A 524 -35.71 -22.15 -0.54
N ALA A 525 -35.43 -21.34 0.49
CA ALA A 525 -36.18 -20.14 0.78
C ALA A 525 -35.70 -18.93 -0.04
N TRP A 526 -34.44 -18.93 -0.48
CA TRP A 526 -33.81 -17.82 -1.17
C TRP A 526 -34.54 -17.35 -2.44
N PRO A 527 -34.96 -18.21 -3.39
CA PRO A 527 -35.57 -17.76 -4.63
C PRO A 527 -36.91 -17.02 -4.43
N GLU A 528 -37.69 -17.43 -3.46
CA GLU A 528 -38.96 -16.78 -3.11
C GLU A 528 -38.71 -15.42 -2.45
N GLU A 529 -37.80 -15.39 -1.46
CA GLU A 529 -37.49 -14.18 -0.72
C GLU A 529 -36.83 -13.11 -1.59
N ILE A 530 -35.85 -13.49 -2.42
CA ILE A 530 -35.17 -12.53 -3.32
C ILE A 530 -36.16 -11.97 -4.36
N THR A 531 -37.11 -12.76 -4.84
CA THR A 531 -38.14 -12.29 -5.78
C THR A 531 -39.08 -11.29 -5.11
N ARG A 532 -39.46 -11.54 -3.86
CA ARG A 532 -40.27 -10.63 -3.03
C ARG A 532 -39.55 -9.32 -2.79
N GLN A 533 -38.26 -9.39 -2.40
CA GLN A 533 -37.46 -8.19 -2.13
C GLN A 533 -37.18 -7.38 -3.40
N LYS A 534 -36.93 -8.01 -4.54
CA LYS A 534 -36.80 -7.32 -5.83
C LYS A 534 -38.06 -6.54 -6.19
N ALA A 535 -39.22 -7.13 -5.97
CA ALA A 535 -40.49 -6.43 -6.22
C ALA A 535 -40.70 -5.24 -5.26
N ALA A 536 -40.38 -5.41 -3.97
CA ALA A 536 -40.46 -4.33 -2.99
C ALA A 536 -39.51 -3.18 -3.28
N VAL A 537 -38.24 -3.52 -3.62
CA VAL A 537 -37.21 -2.54 -3.99
C VAL A 537 -37.60 -1.78 -5.26
N ALA A 538 -38.20 -2.44 -6.27
CA ALA A 538 -38.66 -1.76 -7.48
C ALA A 538 -39.72 -0.68 -7.17
N VAL A 539 -40.67 -0.96 -6.30
CA VAL A 539 -41.65 0.05 -5.84
C VAL A 539 -40.96 1.17 -5.06
N GLY A 540 -40.07 0.82 -4.13
CA GLY A 540 -39.33 1.80 -3.36
C GLY A 540 -38.45 2.69 -4.24
N HIS A 541 -37.84 2.14 -5.29
CA HIS A 541 -37.05 2.87 -6.27
C HIS A 541 -37.86 3.96 -6.96
N GLU A 542 -39.04 3.63 -7.50
CA GLU A 542 -39.92 4.60 -8.15
C GLU A 542 -40.37 5.70 -7.17
N GLU A 543 -40.70 5.35 -5.93
CA GLU A 543 -41.04 6.32 -4.91
C GLU A 543 -39.91 7.30 -4.61
N VAL A 544 -38.67 6.80 -4.49
CA VAL A 544 -37.48 7.62 -4.21
C VAL A 544 -37.12 8.49 -5.42
N ILE A 545 -37.27 7.98 -6.64
CA ILE A 545 -37.12 8.78 -7.87
C ILE A 545 -38.08 9.96 -7.87
N ALA A 546 -39.37 9.72 -7.54
CA ALA A 546 -40.38 10.77 -7.49
C ALA A 546 -40.08 11.85 -6.44
N LEU A 547 -39.29 11.51 -5.39
CA LEU A 547 -38.83 12.43 -4.35
C LEU A 547 -37.51 13.15 -4.72
N GLY A 548 -36.93 12.91 -5.89
CA GLY A 548 -35.71 13.54 -6.37
C GLY A 548 -34.44 12.72 -6.15
N GLY A 549 -34.59 11.43 -5.81
CA GLY A 549 -33.46 10.50 -5.61
C GLY A 549 -32.74 10.70 -4.28
N LEU A 550 -31.51 10.16 -4.19
CA LEU A 550 -30.68 10.29 -2.99
C LEU A 550 -30.12 11.73 -2.86
N TYR A 551 -30.30 12.34 -1.69
CA TYR A 551 -29.67 13.60 -1.33
C TYR A 551 -28.35 13.35 -0.61
N VAL A 552 -27.25 13.93 -1.12
CA VAL A 552 -25.93 13.84 -0.54
C VAL A 552 -25.55 15.18 0.07
N LEU A 553 -25.28 15.21 1.36
CA LEU A 553 -24.89 16.38 2.11
C LEU A 553 -23.47 16.22 2.64
N GLY A 554 -22.54 17.14 2.27
CA GLY A 554 -21.22 17.24 2.87
C GLY A 554 -21.19 18.29 3.98
N THR A 555 -20.65 17.96 5.16
CA THR A 555 -20.55 18.91 6.28
C THR A 555 -19.29 19.75 6.23
N GLU A 556 -18.30 19.37 5.43
CA GLU A 556 -17.05 20.08 5.20
C GLU A 556 -16.49 19.75 3.82
N ARG A 557 -15.53 20.53 3.32
CA ARG A 557 -14.71 20.18 2.18
C ARG A 557 -13.53 19.33 2.64
N HIS A 558 -13.26 18.31 1.87
CA HIS A 558 -12.09 17.47 2.09
C HIS A 558 -10.80 18.14 1.60
N GLU A 559 -9.66 17.62 2.00
CA GLU A 559 -8.36 18.10 1.55
C GLU A 559 -8.19 18.00 0.03
N SER A 560 -8.83 17.02 -0.62
CA SER A 560 -8.83 16.84 -2.07
C SER A 560 -10.23 17.01 -2.67
N ARG A 561 -10.32 17.74 -3.78
CA ARG A 561 -11.56 17.87 -4.58
C ARG A 561 -12.06 16.51 -5.09
N ARG A 562 -11.16 15.58 -5.26
CA ARG A 562 -11.46 14.21 -5.67
C ARG A 562 -12.38 13.52 -4.68
N ILE A 563 -12.11 13.62 -3.40
CA ILE A 563 -12.93 13.03 -2.31
C ILE A 563 -14.33 13.69 -2.30
N ASP A 564 -14.42 15.00 -2.49
CA ASP A 564 -15.70 15.70 -2.62
C ASP A 564 -16.52 15.15 -3.80
N ASN A 565 -15.86 14.88 -4.93
CA ASN A 565 -16.50 14.33 -6.12
C ASN A 565 -16.93 12.87 -5.91
N GLN A 566 -16.17 12.08 -5.16
CA GLN A 566 -16.57 10.71 -4.76
C GLN A 566 -17.80 10.71 -3.89
N LEU A 567 -17.88 11.63 -2.91
CA LEU A 567 -19.06 11.79 -2.07
C LEU A 567 -20.28 12.18 -2.91
N ARG A 568 -20.17 13.19 -3.78
CA ARG A 568 -21.25 13.54 -4.73
C ARG A 568 -21.64 12.37 -5.63
N GLY A 569 -20.66 11.57 -6.06
CA GLY A 569 -20.85 10.40 -6.93
C GLY A 569 -21.67 9.26 -6.30
N ARG A 570 -21.98 9.34 -5.01
CA ARG A 570 -22.89 8.39 -4.37
C ARG A 570 -24.32 8.53 -4.86
N SER A 571 -24.68 9.68 -5.46
CA SER A 571 -26.00 9.99 -5.99
C SER A 571 -25.97 10.26 -7.49
N GLY A 572 -27.10 10.12 -8.18
CA GLY A 572 -27.25 10.41 -9.61
C GLY A 572 -26.60 9.37 -10.51
N ARG A 573 -26.77 8.08 -10.24
CA ARG A 573 -26.17 6.96 -10.96
C ARG A 573 -27.09 6.48 -12.08
N GLN A 574 -26.53 6.05 -13.22
CA GLN A 574 -27.24 5.48 -14.37
C GLN A 574 -28.46 6.29 -14.85
N GLY A 575 -28.38 7.62 -14.71
CA GLY A 575 -29.47 8.53 -15.10
C GLY A 575 -30.56 8.72 -14.05
N ASP A 576 -30.39 8.16 -12.84
CA ASP A 576 -31.31 8.42 -11.74
C ASP A 576 -31.18 9.87 -11.26
N PRO A 577 -32.26 10.50 -10.78
CA PRO A 577 -32.19 11.79 -10.17
C PRO A 577 -31.40 11.75 -8.86
N GLY A 578 -30.91 12.88 -8.45
CA GLY A 578 -30.19 13.04 -7.20
C GLY A 578 -29.81 14.48 -6.94
N GLU A 579 -29.37 14.76 -5.75
CA GLU A 579 -29.02 16.12 -5.35
C GLU A 579 -27.81 16.08 -4.43
N SER A 580 -26.92 17.08 -4.52
CA SER A 580 -25.82 17.25 -3.57
C SER A 580 -25.66 18.68 -3.12
N ARG A 581 -25.24 18.88 -1.86
CA ARG A 581 -24.92 20.19 -1.30
C ARG A 581 -23.84 20.06 -0.23
N PHE A 582 -22.96 21.06 -0.13
CA PHE A 582 -22.00 21.18 0.96
C PHE A 582 -22.36 22.34 1.89
N TYR A 583 -22.28 22.06 3.18
CA TYR A 583 -22.40 23.03 4.27
C TYR A 583 -21.04 23.23 4.90
N LEU A 584 -20.51 24.42 4.87
CA LEU A 584 -19.15 24.77 5.22
C LEU A 584 -19.14 25.81 6.33
N SER A 585 -18.04 25.86 7.10
CA SER A 585 -17.79 26.90 8.08
C SER A 585 -16.40 27.51 7.86
N LEU A 586 -16.26 28.78 8.25
CA LEU A 586 -14.94 29.42 8.29
C LEU A 586 -14.03 28.83 9.39
N GLN A 587 -14.64 28.10 10.32
CA GLN A 587 -13.96 27.39 11.40
C GLN A 587 -13.57 25.95 11.02
N ASP A 588 -13.97 25.46 9.84
CA ASP A 588 -13.56 24.16 9.34
C ASP A 588 -12.03 24.08 9.19
N GLU A 589 -11.44 22.92 9.41
CA GLU A 589 -9.98 22.74 9.49
C GLU A 589 -9.26 23.24 8.23
N LEU A 590 -9.77 22.93 7.05
CA LEU A 590 -9.23 23.40 5.78
C LEU A 590 -9.18 24.95 5.71
N MET A 591 -10.21 25.62 6.21
CA MET A 591 -10.27 27.07 6.21
C MET A 591 -9.31 27.68 7.22
N ARG A 592 -9.17 27.08 8.40
CA ARG A 592 -8.22 27.53 9.44
C ARG A 592 -6.76 27.44 8.96
N ARG A 593 -6.41 26.39 8.22
CA ARG A 593 -5.04 26.20 7.69
C ARG A 593 -4.65 27.21 6.62
N PHE A 594 -5.58 27.66 5.78
CA PHE A 594 -5.26 28.34 4.52
C PHE A 594 -5.85 29.75 4.32
N ASN A 595 -6.29 30.50 5.32
CA ASN A 595 -6.61 31.93 5.16
C ASN A 595 -7.88 32.47 5.81
N SER A 596 -8.27 31.97 6.95
CA SER A 596 -9.45 32.48 7.65
C SER A 596 -9.36 33.96 8.07
N GLY A 597 -8.16 34.46 8.38
CA GLY A 597 -7.99 35.78 8.99
C GLY A 597 -8.44 36.98 8.14
N MET A 598 -8.29 36.94 6.82
CA MET A 598 -8.73 38.02 5.93
C MET A 598 -10.24 37.95 5.65
N VAL A 599 -10.72 36.75 5.38
CA VAL A 599 -12.14 36.49 5.12
C VAL A 599 -12.98 36.74 6.38
N GLU A 600 -12.49 36.30 7.53
CA GLU A 600 -13.16 36.50 8.83
C GLU A 600 -13.25 37.97 9.23
N ARG A 601 -12.19 38.76 9.05
CA ARG A 601 -12.20 40.23 9.27
C ARG A 601 -13.18 40.92 8.36
N PHE A 602 -13.25 40.53 7.08
CA PHE A 602 -14.18 41.10 6.12
C PHE A 602 -15.65 40.81 6.50
N LEU A 603 -15.94 39.58 6.90
CA LEU A 603 -17.30 39.17 7.26
C LEU A 603 -17.76 39.74 8.62
N THR A 604 -16.83 39.89 9.57
CA THR A 604 -17.10 40.56 10.84
C THR A 604 -17.41 42.03 10.62
N ALA A 605 -16.66 42.69 9.72
CA ALA A 605 -16.95 44.08 9.32
C ALA A 605 -18.28 44.23 8.56
N ALA A 606 -18.73 43.20 7.84
CA ALA A 606 -20.00 43.20 7.11
C ALA A 606 -21.23 42.95 7.97
N GLY A 607 -21.09 42.66 9.29
CA GLY A 607 -22.19 42.49 10.24
C GLY A 607 -23.09 41.29 9.96
N ILE A 608 -22.61 40.22 9.31
CA ILE A 608 -23.41 39.04 8.94
C ILE A 608 -23.72 38.21 10.20
N PRO A 609 -24.98 37.83 10.44
CA PRO A 609 -25.38 36.96 11.56
C PRO A 609 -24.70 35.58 11.50
N GLU A 610 -24.52 34.94 12.65
CA GLU A 610 -23.80 33.63 12.73
C GLU A 610 -24.57 32.48 12.07
N ASP A 611 -25.87 32.58 12.01
CA ASP A 611 -26.81 31.59 11.47
C ASP A 611 -27.18 31.82 9.99
N ALA A 612 -26.72 32.93 9.39
CA ALA A 612 -27.04 33.26 8.02
C ALA A 612 -26.02 32.69 7.05
N PRO A 613 -26.44 32.02 5.97
CA PRO A 613 -25.53 31.50 4.95
C PRO A 613 -24.89 32.65 4.17
N ILE A 614 -23.58 32.48 3.90
CA ILE A 614 -22.79 33.41 3.13
C ILE A 614 -22.67 32.88 1.70
N GLU A 615 -23.37 33.45 0.78
CA GLU A 615 -23.25 33.15 -0.65
C GLU A 615 -22.29 34.15 -1.31
N SER A 616 -20.99 33.80 -1.36
CA SER A 616 -19.98 34.65 -1.97
C SER A 616 -19.07 33.87 -2.89
N LYS A 617 -18.98 34.30 -4.15
CA LYS A 617 -18.02 33.73 -5.10
C LYS A 617 -16.56 33.85 -4.61
N MET A 618 -16.27 34.88 -3.81
CA MET A 618 -14.94 35.08 -3.23
C MET A 618 -14.60 33.96 -2.22
N VAL A 619 -15.54 33.58 -1.35
CA VAL A 619 -15.36 32.50 -0.37
C VAL A 619 -15.22 31.16 -1.08
N SER A 620 -16.06 30.87 -2.07
CA SER A 620 -15.97 29.62 -2.86
C SER A 620 -14.62 29.50 -3.61
N ASN A 621 -14.11 30.62 -4.11
CA ASN A 621 -12.80 30.65 -4.76
C ASN A 621 -11.65 30.48 -3.76
N ALA A 622 -11.76 31.05 -2.54
CA ALA A 622 -10.78 30.87 -1.48
C ALA A 622 -10.68 29.39 -1.05
N ILE A 623 -11.83 28.72 -0.88
CA ILE A 623 -11.89 27.28 -0.55
C ILE A 623 -11.23 26.45 -1.66
N ARG A 624 -11.57 26.72 -2.92
CA ARG A 624 -10.95 26.01 -4.06
C ARG A 624 -9.43 26.22 -4.12
N SER A 625 -8.97 27.45 -3.84
CA SER A 625 -7.54 27.74 -3.79
C SER A 625 -6.85 26.99 -2.65
N ALA A 626 -7.48 26.91 -1.48
CA ALA A 626 -6.98 26.15 -0.35
C ALA A 626 -6.84 24.67 -0.68
N GLN A 627 -7.88 24.04 -1.26
CA GLN A 627 -7.81 22.65 -1.70
C GLN A 627 -6.68 22.41 -2.71
N THR A 628 -6.55 23.28 -3.73
CA THR A 628 -5.49 23.17 -4.73
C THR A 628 -4.10 23.27 -4.10
N GLN A 629 -3.94 24.09 -3.07
CA GLN A 629 -2.66 24.24 -2.36
C GLN A 629 -2.33 22.97 -1.55
N VAL A 630 -3.32 22.39 -0.85
CA VAL A 630 -3.15 21.12 -0.14
C VAL A 630 -2.83 19.98 -1.11
N GLU A 631 -3.58 19.86 -2.21
CA GLU A 631 -3.31 18.86 -3.25
C GLU A 631 -1.87 18.96 -3.77
N SER A 632 -1.40 20.17 -4.05
CA SER A 632 -0.03 20.41 -4.50
C SER A 632 1.02 20.05 -3.44
N GLN A 633 0.76 20.35 -2.17
CA GLN A 633 1.64 20.02 -1.06
C GLN A 633 1.73 18.49 -0.86
N ASN A 634 0.59 17.81 -0.89
CA ASN A 634 0.54 16.35 -0.79
C ASN A 634 1.26 15.67 -1.97
N PHE A 635 1.11 16.21 -3.19
CA PHE A 635 1.86 15.72 -4.35
C PHE A 635 3.37 15.85 -4.17
N GLU A 636 3.87 17.01 -3.72
CA GLU A 636 5.32 17.18 -3.47
C GLU A 636 5.82 16.26 -2.34
N MET A 637 5.02 15.99 -1.31
CA MET A 637 5.38 15.00 -0.29
C MET A 637 5.53 13.60 -0.89
N ARG A 638 4.53 13.10 -1.65
CA ARG A 638 4.62 11.78 -2.29
C ARG A 638 5.79 11.68 -3.25
N LYS A 639 6.04 12.74 -4.01
CA LYS A 639 7.19 12.82 -4.93
C LYS A 639 8.53 12.79 -4.20
N ASN A 640 8.62 13.40 -3.03
CA ASN A 640 9.83 13.34 -2.22
C ASN A 640 10.03 11.94 -1.65
N VAL A 641 9.00 11.30 -1.08
CA VAL A 641 9.09 9.90 -0.64
C VAL A 641 9.63 9.01 -1.77
N LEU A 642 9.06 9.15 -2.97
CA LEU A 642 9.52 8.39 -4.13
C LEU A 642 10.98 8.66 -4.50
N LYS A 643 11.45 9.93 -4.46
CA LYS A 643 12.83 10.26 -4.81
C LYS A 643 13.86 9.60 -3.85
N TYR A 644 13.52 9.52 -2.58
CA TYR A 644 14.35 8.83 -1.60
C TYR A 644 14.30 7.31 -1.80
N ASP A 645 13.10 6.75 -1.99
CA ASP A 645 12.96 5.32 -2.24
C ASP A 645 13.52 4.87 -3.62
N ASP A 646 13.60 5.76 -4.61
CA ASP A 646 14.26 5.45 -5.90
C ASP A 646 15.76 5.12 -5.73
N VAL A 647 16.43 5.68 -4.71
CA VAL A 647 17.81 5.31 -4.35
C VAL A 647 17.83 3.88 -3.82
N MET A 648 17.00 3.60 -2.83
CA MET A 648 16.84 2.28 -2.25
C MET A 648 16.38 1.24 -3.29
N ASN A 649 15.52 1.65 -4.22
CA ASN A 649 14.99 0.75 -5.23
C ASN A 649 16.06 0.24 -6.21
N ARG A 650 17.03 1.08 -6.57
CA ARG A 650 18.18 0.65 -7.38
C ARG A 650 19.03 -0.39 -6.64
N GLN A 651 19.31 -0.16 -5.37
CA GLN A 651 20.05 -1.08 -4.51
C GLN A 651 19.27 -2.39 -4.32
N ARG A 652 17.96 -2.29 -4.06
CA ARG A 652 17.04 -3.44 -3.95
C ARG A 652 17.04 -4.31 -5.19
N GLN A 653 17.01 -3.71 -6.38
CA GLN A 653 17.04 -4.45 -7.65
C GLN A 653 18.33 -5.26 -7.80
N VAL A 654 19.48 -4.74 -7.38
CA VAL A 654 20.75 -5.48 -7.39
C VAL A 654 20.68 -6.66 -6.41
N VAL A 655 20.37 -6.38 -5.14
CA VAL A 655 20.36 -7.38 -4.07
C VAL A 655 19.32 -8.50 -4.34
N TYR A 656 18.11 -8.12 -4.73
CA TYR A 656 17.04 -9.09 -5.00
C TYR A 656 17.29 -9.86 -6.30
N GLY A 657 17.96 -9.24 -7.29
CA GLY A 657 18.39 -9.90 -8.52
C GLY A 657 19.44 -10.98 -8.24
N GLU A 658 20.48 -10.67 -7.48
CA GLU A 658 21.50 -11.63 -7.04
C GLU A 658 20.86 -12.78 -6.26
N ARG A 659 20.02 -12.44 -5.31
CA ARG A 659 19.29 -13.40 -4.49
C ARG A 659 18.43 -14.36 -5.31
N ARG A 660 17.73 -13.83 -6.31
CA ARG A 660 16.87 -14.60 -7.20
C ARG A 660 17.68 -15.57 -8.06
N MET A 661 18.83 -15.15 -8.60
CA MET A 661 19.72 -16.04 -9.36
C MET A 661 20.19 -17.22 -8.52
N VAL A 662 20.54 -16.98 -7.25
CA VAL A 662 20.95 -18.04 -6.33
C VAL A 662 19.82 -19.03 -6.06
N LEU A 663 18.60 -18.54 -5.82
CA LEU A 663 17.41 -19.38 -5.60
C LEU A 663 17.04 -20.20 -6.83
N GLU A 664 17.19 -19.67 -8.04
CA GLU A 664 16.90 -20.36 -9.30
C GLU A 664 17.94 -21.45 -9.64
N GLY A 665 18.95 -21.60 -8.79
CA GLY A 665 19.98 -22.63 -8.94
C GLY A 665 21.01 -22.31 -10.00
N ALA A 666 21.27 -21.01 -10.27
CA ALA A 666 22.37 -20.59 -11.12
C ALA A 666 23.67 -21.19 -10.60
N ASP A 667 24.59 -21.53 -11.52
CA ASP A 667 25.95 -21.90 -11.17
C ASP A 667 26.68 -20.65 -10.68
N ILE A 668 26.89 -20.58 -9.37
CA ILE A 668 27.52 -19.44 -8.69
C ILE A 668 29.00 -19.63 -8.42
N GLU A 669 29.60 -20.74 -8.87
CA GLU A 669 31.04 -21.07 -8.66
C GLU A 669 31.93 -19.93 -9.15
N ASP A 670 31.75 -19.50 -10.41
CA ASP A 670 32.51 -18.39 -10.98
C ASP A 670 32.31 -17.07 -10.26
N GLN A 671 31.07 -16.82 -9.77
CA GLN A 671 30.73 -15.61 -9.00
C GLN A 671 31.43 -15.63 -7.64
N VAL A 672 31.36 -16.74 -6.93
CA VAL A 672 32.05 -16.93 -5.64
C VAL A 672 33.56 -16.83 -5.81
N ALA A 673 34.11 -17.44 -6.85
CA ALA A 673 35.56 -17.33 -7.17
C ALA A 673 35.96 -15.87 -7.45
N THR A 674 35.10 -15.11 -8.12
CA THR A 674 35.31 -13.67 -8.34
C THR A 674 35.27 -12.89 -7.02
N PHE A 675 34.29 -13.14 -6.14
CA PHE A 675 34.22 -12.49 -4.84
C PHE A 675 35.45 -12.73 -3.98
N VAL A 676 35.90 -13.99 -3.95
CA VAL A 676 37.14 -14.36 -3.23
C VAL A 676 38.35 -13.64 -3.82
N SER A 677 38.48 -13.64 -5.15
CA SER A 677 39.60 -12.99 -5.85
C SER A 677 39.59 -11.46 -5.62
N ASP A 678 38.44 -10.82 -5.71
CA ASP A 678 38.28 -9.37 -5.45
C ASP A 678 38.68 -9.02 -4.02
N THR A 679 38.25 -9.83 -3.04
CA THR A 679 38.58 -9.64 -1.62
C THR A 679 40.09 -9.74 -1.41
N LEU A 680 40.71 -10.79 -1.92
CA LEU A 680 42.16 -11.00 -1.77
C LEU A 680 42.95 -9.87 -2.44
N THR A 681 42.54 -9.46 -3.64
CA THR A 681 43.12 -8.32 -4.36
C THR A 681 43.06 -7.04 -3.55
N ALA A 682 41.87 -6.74 -2.95
CA ALA A 682 41.71 -5.57 -2.12
C ALA A 682 42.62 -5.55 -0.87
N TYR A 683 42.78 -6.71 -0.21
CA TYR A 683 43.69 -6.84 0.94
C TYR A 683 45.14 -6.61 0.54
N VAL A 684 45.58 -7.20 -0.58
CA VAL A 684 46.95 -7.00 -1.09
C VAL A 684 47.13 -5.54 -1.49
N SER A 685 46.24 -4.96 -2.26
CA SER A 685 46.34 -3.57 -2.71
C SER A 685 46.36 -2.60 -1.54
N MET A 686 45.59 -2.84 -0.46
CA MET A 686 45.64 -2.03 0.74
C MET A 686 47.00 -2.09 1.44
N ALA A 687 47.61 -3.28 1.53
CA ALA A 687 48.89 -3.47 2.17
C ALA A 687 50.09 -2.95 1.32
N THR A 688 49.89 -2.80 0.01
CA THR A 688 50.92 -2.36 -0.95
C THR A 688 50.74 -0.91 -1.41
N SER A 689 49.69 -0.22 -0.93
CA SER A 689 49.28 1.13 -1.38
C SER A 689 50.31 2.24 -1.14
N GLU A 690 51.18 2.08 -0.18
CA GLU A 690 52.17 3.08 0.21
C GLU A 690 53.58 2.49 0.26
N GLY A 691 54.57 3.24 -0.24
CA GLY A 691 55.95 2.91 -0.14
C GLY A 691 56.50 1.91 -1.19
N TYR A 692 57.73 1.48 -0.93
CA TYR A 692 58.37 0.42 -1.71
C TYR A 692 58.12 -0.95 -1.06
N SER A 693 58.27 -2.04 -1.80
CA SER A 693 58.04 -3.41 -1.30
C SER A 693 58.80 -3.75 -0.01
N GLU A 694 59.88 -3.05 0.28
CA GLU A 694 60.64 -3.17 1.51
C GLU A 694 59.93 -2.59 2.75
N ASP A 695 59.03 -1.60 2.51
CA ASP A 695 58.27 -0.88 3.55
C ASP A 695 56.89 -1.50 3.81
N TRP A 696 56.40 -2.41 2.95
CA TRP A 696 55.08 -3.03 3.10
C TRP A 696 54.93 -3.84 4.38
N ASP A 697 53.81 -3.69 5.08
CA ASP A 697 53.51 -4.48 6.29
C ASP A 697 52.91 -5.84 5.92
N LEU A 698 53.74 -6.75 5.48
CA LEU A 698 53.36 -8.10 5.08
C LEU A 698 52.89 -8.95 6.27
N ASP A 699 53.34 -8.68 7.49
CA ASP A 699 52.92 -9.45 8.67
C ASP A 699 51.42 -9.16 8.99
N THR A 700 51.01 -7.90 8.93
CA THR A 700 49.62 -7.51 9.06
C THR A 700 48.77 -8.11 7.93
N LEU A 701 49.26 -8.07 6.67
CA LEU A 701 48.56 -8.70 5.55
C LEU A 701 48.38 -10.21 5.77
N TRP A 702 49.42 -10.93 6.16
CA TRP A 702 49.32 -12.39 6.40
C TRP A 702 48.36 -12.73 7.56
N ASN A 703 48.35 -11.95 8.60
CA ASN A 703 47.39 -12.14 9.69
C ASN A 703 45.96 -11.91 9.22
N ALA A 704 45.71 -10.93 8.37
CA ALA A 704 44.42 -10.68 7.78
C ALA A 704 44.00 -11.81 6.81
N LEU A 705 44.87 -12.24 5.92
CA LEU A 705 44.61 -13.36 4.99
C LEU A 705 44.29 -14.67 5.71
N LYS A 706 44.96 -14.97 6.85
CA LYS A 706 44.66 -16.14 7.68
C LYS A 706 43.25 -16.15 8.27
N THR A 707 42.64 -15.02 8.42
CA THR A 707 41.23 -14.94 8.86
C THR A 707 40.25 -15.30 7.74
N ILE A 708 40.67 -15.19 6.49
CA ILE A 708 39.87 -15.47 5.30
C ILE A 708 39.99 -16.94 4.90
N TYR A 709 41.23 -17.42 4.69
CA TYR A 709 41.47 -18.80 4.24
C TYR A 709 42.75 -19.39 4.84
N PRO A 710 42.91 -20.74 4.85
CA PRO A 710 44.11 -21.38 5.38
C PRO A 710 45.28 -21.26 4.40
N ILE A 711 46.01 -20.13 4.47
CA ILE A 711 47.17 -19.86 3.60
C ILE A 711 48.23 -20.93 3.78
N SER A 712 48.78 -21.50 2.68
CA SER A 712 49.66 -22.66 2.73
C SER A 712 51.14 -22.32 2.74
N PHE A 713 51.53 -21.10 2.42
CA PHE A 713 52.91 -20.67 2.36
C PHE A 713 53.23 -19.47 3.30
N THR A 714 54.50 -19.29 3.61
CA THR A 714 54.96 -18.19 4.48
C THR A 714 55.52 -17.05 3.66
N ILE A 715 55.62 -15.85 4.31
CA ILE A 715 56.27 -14.68 3.71
C ILE A 715 57.71 -14.98 3.27
N ASP A 716 58.46 -15.70 4.11
CA ASP A 716 59.86 -16.04 3.83
C ASP A 716 59.97 -16.96 2.59
N GLU A 717 59.06 -17.92 2.44
CA GLU A 717 59.01 -18.80 1.25
C GLU A 717 58.68 -17.99 -0.01
N LEU A 718 57.79 -16.99 0.08
CA LEU A 718 57.47 -16.13 -1.06
C LEU A 718 58.67 -15.26 -1.46
N ILE A 719 59.34 -14.64 -0.49
CA ILE A 719 60.56 -13.85 -0.73
C ILE A 719 61.67 -14.72 -1.34
N ALA A 720 61.83 -15.98 -0.88
CA ALA A 720 62.81 -16.88 -1.43
C ALA A 720 62.53 -17.25 -2.90
N ARG A 721 61.26 -17.30 -3.33
CA ARG A 721 60.90 -17.55 -4.75
C ARG A 721 61.30 -16.40 -5.69
N VAL A 722 61.22 -15.16 -5.18
CA VAL A 722 61.56 -13.94 -5.94
C VAL A 722 63.03 -13.53 -5.79
N GLY A 723 63.69 -14.05 -4.77
CA GLY A 723 65.12 -13.84 -4.51
C GLY A 723 65.43 -12.71 -3.55
N SER A 724 64.54 -11.69 -3.39
CA SER A 724 64.67 -10.62 -2.41
C SER A 724 63.34 -9.93 -2.17
N ARG A 725 63.15 -9.27 -1.04
CA ARG A 725 61.98 -8.48 -0.73
C ARG A 725 61.78 -7.32 -1.72
N ALA A 726 62.85 -6.71 -2.20
CA ALA A 726 62.83 -5.64 -3.21
C ALA A 726 62.34 -6.11 -4.61
N GLY A 727 62.27 -7.41 -4.84
CA GLY A 727 61.78 -8.01 -6.08
C GLY A 727 60.27 -8.36 -6.03
N LEU A 728 59.63 -8.19 -4.90
CA LEU A 728 58.19 -8.37 -4.81
C LEU A 728 57.45 -7.16 -5.45
N ASP A 729 56.50 -7.47 -6.30
CA ASP A 729 55.51 -6.49 -6.79
C ASP A 729 54.08 -6.91 -6.43
N GLU A 730 53.17 -5.98 -6.50
CA GLU A 730 51.76 -6.18 -6.15
C GLU A 730 51.08 -7.25 -7.00
N GLU A 731 51.41 -7.28 -8.32
CA GLU A 731 50.83 -8.22 -9.27
C GLU A 731 51.23 -9.66 -8.96
N TYR A 732 52.53 -9.88 -8.68
CA TYR A 732 53.03 -11.18 -8.28
C TYR A 732 52.48 -11.66 -6.94
N LEU A 733 52.40 -10.76 -5.96
CA LEU A 733 51.84 -11.06 -4.62
C LEU A 733 50.37 -11.44 -4.74
N THR A 734 49.60 -10.67 -5.49
CA THR A 734 48.18 -10.93 -5.75
C THR A 734 47.97 -12.27 -6.44
N ALA A 735 48.75 -12.54 -7.49
CA ALA A 735 48.66 -13.80 -8.22
C ALA A 735 49.00 -15.02 -7.35
N ALA A 736 50.04 -14.92 -6.52
CA ALA A 736 50.46 -16.00 -5.62
C ALA A 736 49.40 -16.31 -4.55
N VAL A 737 48.78 -15.27 -3.96
CA VAL A 737 47.72 -15.42 -2.95
C VAL A 737 46.45 -16.01 -3.59
N ILE A 738 46.06 -15.54 -4.77
CA ILE A 738 44.87 -16.08 -5.48
C ILE A 738 45.08 -17.54 -5.88
N GLU A 739 46.27 -17.93 -6.37
CA GLU A 739 46.58 -19.31 -6.75
C GLU A 739 46.53 -20.26 -5.54
N ASP A 740 47.09 -19.83 -4.42
CA ASP A 740 47.04 -20.59 -3.16
C ASP A 740 45.62 -20.75 -2.62
N CYS A 741 44.87 -19.70 -2.67
CA CYS A 741 43.45 -19.75 -2.28
C CYS A 741 42.62 -20.68 -3.16
N LYS A 742 42.83 -20.69 -4.49
CA LYS A 742 42.21 -21.65 -5.40
C LYS A 742 42.55 -23.09 -5.06
N ALA A 743 43.81 -23.35 -4.69
CA ALA A 743 44.21 -24.67 -4.23
C ALA A 743 43.54 -25.08 -2.91
N ALA A 744 43.42 -24.15 -1.96
CA ALA A 744 42.69 -24.38 -0.72
C ALA A 744 41.21 -24.65 -0.95
N TYR A 745 40.58 -23.92 -1.88
CA TYR A 745 39.18 -24.11 -2.26
C TYR A 745 38.97 -25.51 -2.89
N ALA A 746 39.78 -25.89 -3.86
CA ALA A 746 39.70 -27.21 -4.48
C ALA A 746 39.84 -28.35 -3.45
N LYS A 747 40.78 -28.21 -2.49
CA LYS A 747 40.93 -29.16 -1.39
C LYS A 747 39.70 -29.25 -0.48
N ARG A 748 39.01 -28.12 -0.23
CA ARG A 748 37.78 -28.10 0.56
C ARG A 748 36.66 -28.79 -0.21
N GLU A 749 36.52 -28.51 -1.50
CA GLU A 749 35.53 -29.15 -2.35
C GLU A 749 35.76 -30.68 -2.44
N GLU A 750 37.02 -31.14 -2.57
CA GLU A 750 37.36 -32.56 -2.52
C GLU A 750 36.93 -33.20 -1.19
N SER A 751 37.04 -32.49 -0.07
CA SER A 751 36.66 -33.00 1.25
C SER A 751 35.16 -33.07 1.50
N LEU A 752 34.36 -32.17 0.93
CA LEU A 752 32.91 -32.08 1.13
C LEU A 752 32.12 -32.79 0.02
N GLY A 753 32.69 -32.86 -1.18
CA GLY A 753 32.00 -33.22 -2.41
C GLY A 753 31.35 -32.04 -3.11
N SER A 754 31.31 -32.04 -4.46
CA SER A 754 30.89 -30.92 -5.27
C SER A 754 29.42 -30.51 -5.00
N GLU A 755 28.49 -31.47 -4.83
CA GLU A 755 27.10 -31.15 -4.51
C GLU A 755 26.96 -30.40 -3.18
N ALA A 756 27.64 -30.88 -2.12
CA ALA A 756 27.61 -30.23 -0.81
C ALA A 756 28.32 -28.86 -0.83
N MET A 757 29.38 -28.72 -1.66
CA MET A 757 30.06 -27.43 -1.81
C MET A 757 29.17 -26.40 -2.50
N ARG A 758 28.45 -26.74 -3.57
CA ARG A 758 27.48 -25.85 -4.25
C ARG A 758 26.35 -25.43 -3.29
N GLU A 759 25.85 -26.36 -2.45
CA GLU A 759 24.82 -26.05 -1.47
C GLU A 759 25.38 -25.16 -0.35
N LEU A 760 26.63 -25.36 0.09
CA LEU A 760 27.30 -24.49 1.05
C LEU A 760 27.40 -23.05 0.51
N GLU A 761 27.87 -22.89 -0.73
CA GLU A 761 27.99 -21.58 -1.38
C GLU A 761 26.64 -20.84 -1.41
N ARG A 762 25.57 -21.52 -1.82
CA ARG A 762 24.22 -20.93 -1.84
C ARG A 762 23.78 -20.47 -0.46
N LYS A 763 23.92 -21.32 0.55
CA LYS A 763 23.50 -21.00 1.92
C LYS A 763 24.35 -19.87 2.53
N VAL A 764 25.65 -19.87 2.30
CA VAL A 764 26.55 -18.81 2.75
C VAL A 764 26.16 -17.49 2.09
N LEU A 765 26.01 -17.48 0.77
CA LEU A 765 25.68 -16.28 0.02
C LEU A 765 24.34 -15.70 0.46
N LEU A 766 23.29 -16.52 0.56
CA LEU A 766 21.96 -16.06 1.04
C LEU A 766 22.02 -15.54 2.48
N SER A 767 22.69 -16.25 3.38
CA SER A 767 22.80 -15.87 4.79
C SER A 767 23.51 -14.53 4.97
N VAL A 768 24.66 -14.36 4.30
CA VAL A 768 25.46 -13.12 4.38
C VAL A 768 24.71 -11.97 3.72
N LEU A 769 24.16 -12.19 2.51
CA LEU A 769 23.42 -11.18 1.77
C LEU A 769 22.22 -10.67 2.56
N ASP A 770 21.38 -11.56 3.10
CA ASP A 770 20.20 -11.21 3.86
C ASP A 770 20.53 -10.46 5.16
N ARG A 771 21.61 -10.83 5.83
CA ARG A 771 22.04 -10.14 7.04
C ARG A 771 22.57 -8.74 6.74
N LYS A 772 23.50 -8.62 5.77
CA LYS A 772 24.08 -7.33 5.37
C LYS A 772 23.06 -6.40 4.77
N TRP A 773 22.10 -6.92 4.00
CA TRP A 773 21.01 -6.11 3.48
C TRP A 773 20.13 -5.53 4.59
N ARG A 774 19.80 -6.30 5.63
CA ARG A 774 19.04 -5.79 6.79
C ARG A 774 19.82 -4.74 7.58
N GLU A 775 21.12 -4.94 7.77
CA GLU A 775 22.00 -3.94 8.39
C GLU A 775 22.01 -2.65 7.58
N HIS A 776 22.13 -2.76 6.26
CA HIS A 776 22.12 -1.63 5.34
C HIS A 776 20.77 -0.89 5.30
N LEU A 777 19.64 -1.59 5.34
CA LEU A 777 18.33 -0.95 5.46
C LEU A 777 18.27 -0.04 6.71
N TYR A 778 18.78 -0.54 7.83
CA TYR A 778 18.83 0.24 9.07
C TYR A 778 19.76 1.47 8.94
N GLU A 779 20.92 1.31 8.31
CA GLU A 779 21.86 2.43 8.08
C GLU A 779 21.25 3.48 7.15
N MET A 780 20.52 3.06 6.12
CA MET A 780 19.86 3.96 5.18
C MET A 780 18.66 4.69 5.80
N ASP A 781 17.89 4.03 6.66
CA ASP A 781 16.83 4.68 7.45
C ASP A 781 17.43 5.75 8.35
N TYR A 782 18.54 5.44 9.05
CA TYR A 782 19.26 6.37 9.88
C TYR A 782 19.85 7.56 9.10
N LEU A 783 20.43 7.30 7.92
CA LEU A 783 20.92 8.35 7.02
C LEU A 783 19.77 9.27 6.59
N GLN A 784 18.60 8.71 6.27
CA GLN A 784 17.43 9.48 5.85
C GLN A 784 16.92 10.41 6.95
N GLU A 785 16.91 9.97 8.21
CA GLU A 785 16.51 10.81 9.34
C GLU A 785 17.44 12.01 9.52
N GLY A 786 18.75 11.81 9.37
CA GLY A 786 19.77 12.84 9.58
C GLY A 786 20.02 13.76 8.38
N ILE A 787 19.62 13.36 7.17
CA ILE A 787 20.03 14.01 5.92
C ILE A 787 19.50 15.44 5.77
N GLY A 788 18.34 15.72 6.36
CA GLY A 788 17.73 17.06 6.35
C GLY A 788 18.63 18.15 6.96
N LEU A 789 19.51 17.80 7.87
CA LEU A 789 20.48 18.72 8.49
C LEU A 789 21.53 19.24 7.49
N ARG A 790 21.77 18.51 6.39
CA ARG A 790 22.69 18.94 5.33
C ARG A 790 22.23 20.23 4.63
N ALA A 791 20.92 20.52 4.66
CA ALA A 791 20.37 21.77 4.12
C ALA A 791 20.93 23.02 4.85
N MET A 792 21.30 22.91 6.12
CA MET A 792 21.94 24.01 6.88
C MET A 792 23.31 24.39 6.30
N ALA A 793 24.01 23.44 5.67
CA ALA A 793 25.26 23.66 4.95
C ALA A 793 25.05 24.05 3.48
N GLN A 794 23.83 24.45 3.08
CA GLN A 794 23.43 24.81 1.69
C GLN A 794 23.66 23.68 0.68
N ARG A 795 23.63 22.42 1.13
CA ARG A 795 23.69 21.24 0.27
C ARG A 795 22.28 20.71 0.04
N ASP A 796 22.01 20.18 -1.16
CA ASP A 796 20.74 19.51 -1.45
C ASP A 796 20.69 18.16 -0.70
N PRO A 797 19.75 17.96 0.24
CA PRO A 797 19.68 16.73 1.02
C PRO A 797 19.50 15.47 0.17
N LEU A 798 18.80 15.55 -0.97
CA LEU A 798 18.62 14.40 -1.84
C LEU A 798 19.93 14.00 -2.54
N VAL A 799 20.71 14.98 -2.99
CA VAL A 799 22.01 14.71 -3.65
C VAL A 799 23.00 14.10 -2.64
N GLU A 800 23.03 14.62 -1.41
CA GLU A 800 23.87 14.06 -0.35
C GLU A 800 23.40 12.65 0.04
N TYR A 801 22.07 12.40 0.13
CA TYR A 801 21.52 11.06 0.38
C TYR A 801 21.90 10.06 -0.72
N GLN A 802 21.88 10.48 -1.98
CA GLN A 802 22.30 9.64 -3.10
C GLN A 802 23.77 9.29 -3.02
N ARG A 803 24.63 10.26 -2.67
CA ARG A 803 26.07 10.06 -2.57
C ARG A 803 26.45 9.19 -1.37
N GLU A 804 26.01 9.58 -0.18
CA GLU A 804 26.32 8.84 1.06
C GLU A 804 25.70 7.42 1.01
N GLY A 805 24.48 7.29 0.47
CA GLY A 805 23.84 5.99 0.29
C GLY A 805 24.53 5.09 -0.75
N PHE A 806 25.17 5.67 -1.78
CA PHE A 806 26.02 4.90 -2.69
C PHE A 806 27.30 4.40 -2.00
N ASP A 807 27.94 5.25 -1.20
CA ASP A 807 29.13 4.89 -0.45
C ASP A 807 28.85 3.76 0.57
N LEU A 808 27.71 3.86 1.30
CA LEU A 808 27.26 2.80 2.22
C LEU A 808 26.94 1.49 1.48
N PHE A 809 26.29 1.57 0.33
CA PHE A 809 25.97 0.38 -0.48
C PHE A 809 27.24 -0.30 -1.02
N SER A 810 28.21 0.49 -1.50
CA SER A 810 29.52 -0.04 -1.93
C SER A 810 30.25 -0.75 -0.79
N ALA A 811 30.29 -0.11 0.38
CA ALA A 811 30.90 -0.71 1.56
C ALA A 811 30.20 -2.01 2.00
N MET A 812 28.86 -2.05 1.93
CA MET A 812 28.09 -3.27 2.18
C MET A 812 28.46 -4.39 1.20
N MET A 813 28.54 -4.09 -0.12
CA MET A 813 28.87 -5.08 -1.14
C MET A 813 30.30 -5.63 -0.95
N ASP A 814 31.26 -4.80 -0.57
CA ASP A 814 32.61 -5.23 -0.26
C ASP A 814 32.64 -6.10 1.01
N ALA A 815 31.90 -5.73 2.05
CA ALA A 815 31.76 -6.53 3.26
C ALA A 815 31.09 -7.89 3.00
N ILE A 816 30.13 -7.96 2.06
CA ILE A 816 29.49 -9.22 1.62
C ILE A 816 30.54 -10.14 1.00
N LYS A 817 31.38 -9.63 0.08
CA LYS A 817 32.44 -10.42 -0.57
C LYS A 817 33.43 -10.97 0.46
N GLU A 818 33.88 -10.14 1.39
CA GLU A 818 34.80 -10.50 2.46
C GLU A 818 34.25 -11.60 3.37
N GLU A 819 33.00 -11.42 3.84
CA GLU A 819 32.36 -12.40 4.71
C GLU A 819 32.09 -13.72 3.99
N ILE A 820 31.64 -13.71 2.73
CA ILE A 820 31.47 -14.94 1.93
C ILE A 820 32.78 -15.69 1.86
N ALA A 821 33.87 -15.00 1.52
CA ALA A 821 35.19 -15.62 1.47
C ALA A 821 35.59 -16.25 2.82
N GLY A 822 35.44 -15.53 3.93
CA GLY A 822 35.74 -16.02 5.26
C GLY A 822 34.87 -17.21 5.69
N PHE A 823 33.56 -17.15 5.46
CA PHE A 823 32.64 -18.25 5.84
C PHE A 823 32.91 -19.53 5.04
N LEU A 824 33.20 -19.45 3.74
CA LEU A 824 33.45 -20.62 2.89
C LEU A 824 34.60 -21.49 3.38
N PHE A 825 35.63 -20.88 3.97
CA PHE A 825 36.79 -21.61 4.44
C PHE A 825 36.71 -21.98 5.93
N ASN A 826 36.08 -21.16 6.76
CA ASN A 826 36.20 -21.30 8.22
C ASN A 826 35.00 -21.95 8.88
N ILE A 827 33.82 -22.04 8.21
CA ILE A 827 32.63 -22.62 8.82
C ILE A 827 32.78 -24.15 8.96
N GLU A 828 32.46 -24.65 10.15
CA GLU A 828 32.32 -26.09 10.36
C GLU A 828 30.98 -26.56 9.81
N VAL A 829 31.03 -27.50 8.88
CA VAL A 829 29.81 -28.03 8.25
C VAL A 829 29.61 -29.49 8.54
N THR A 830 28.37 -29.87 8.80
CA THR A 830 27.94 -31.26 8.87
C THR A 830 27.15 -31.57 7.60
N VAL A 831 27.65 -32.54 6.82
CA VAL A 831 26.97 -33.03 5.61
C VAL A 831 26.07 -34.21 6.00
N GLU A 832 24.81 -34.18 5.63
CA GLU A 832 23.90 -35.28 5.88
C GLU A 832 24.24 -36.51 5.06
N ALA A 833 23.79 -37.69 5.51
CA ALA A 833 24.10 -38.97 4.87
C ALA A 833 23.61 -39.06 3.40
N SER A 834 22.75 -38.16 2.96
CA SER A 834 22.31 -38.00 1.57
C SER A 834 23.36 -37.31 0.68
N GLY A 835 24.36 -36.65 1.27
CA GLY A 835 25.39 -35.88 0.55
C GLY A 835 24.88 -34.55 -0.05
N LYS A 836 23.61 -34.14 0.22
CA LYS A 836 22.94 -33.01 -0.43
C LYS A 836 22.62 -31.85 0.50
N GLU A 837 22.40 -32.12 1.79
CA GLU A 837 22.08 -31.07 2.75
C GLU A 837 23.27 -30.75 3.65
N VAL A 838 23.54 -29.47 3.79
CA VAL A 838 24.61 -28.90 4.58
C VAL A 838 24.03 -28.11 5.73
N SER A 839 24.48 -28.37 6.95
CA SER A 839 24.13 -27.57 8.14
C SER A 839 25.39 -27.08 8.84
N GLY A 840 25.31 -25.84 9.37
CA GLY A 840 26.43 -25.21 10.08
C GLY A 840 25.96 -24.00 10.88
N ALA A 841 26.75 -23.61 11.87
CA ALA A 841 26.40 -22.45 12.70
C ALA A 841 26.33 -21.16 11.86
N GLY A 842 25.17 -20.53 11.82
CA GLY A 842 24.92 -19.31 11.02
C GLY A 842 24.39 -19.57 9.60
N LEU A 843 24.25 -20.84 9.18
CA LEU A 843 23.63 -21.22 7.90
C LEU A 843 22.17 -21.70 8.07
N GLU A 844 21.65 -21.69 9.27
CA GLU A 844 20.27 -22.08 9.49
C GLU A 844 19.34 -20.99 8.96
N ALA A 845 18.47 -21.36 8.03
CA ALA A 845 17.27 -20.60 7.75
C ALA A 845 16.56 -20.46 9.11
N LYS A 846 16.64 -19.30 9.76
CA LYS A 846 15.65 -19.00 10.78
C LYS A 846 14.36 -18.72 10.03
N PRO A 847 13.41 -19.67 9.98
CA PRO A 847 12.12 -19.36 9.42
C PRO A 847 11.66 -18.14 10.21
N LEU A 848 11.41 -17.04 9.53
CA LEU A 848 10.79 -15.86 10.11
C LEU A 848 9.46 -16.39 10.66
N SER A 849 9.45 -16.76 11.95
CA SER A 849 8.22 -17.23 12.57
C SER A 849 7.20 -16.11 12.37
N SER A 850 6.06 -16.43 11.80
CA SER A 850 4.96 -15.47 11.63
C SER A 850 4.52 -14.83 12.95
N SER A 851 4.86 -15.44 14.09
CA SER A 851 4.72 -14.88 15.43
C SER A 851 5.84 -13.87 15.70
N GLY A 852 5.54 -12.58 15.56
CA GLY A 852 6.47 -11.48 15.84
C GLY A 852 6.76 -10.58 14.66
N LEU A 853 6.40 -10.95 13.43
CA LEU A 853 6.47 -10.04 12.30
C LEU A 853 5.37 -8.99 12.37
N GLN A 854 5.73 -7.75 12.08
CA GLN A 854 4.80 -6.64 11.97
C GLN A 854 4.78 -6.15 10.53
N TYR A 855 3.59 -5.83 10.04
CA TYR A 855 3.34 -5.38 8.68
C TYR A 855 2.78 -3.97 8.72
N THR A 856 3.47 -3.01 8.12
CA THR A 856 3.02 -1.62 7.96
C THR A 856 2.52 -1.43 6.53
N ALA A 857 1.25 -1.10 6.39
CA ALA A 857 0.64 -0.84 5.09
C ALA A 857 0.98 0.57 4.59
N ALA A 858 0.91 0.77 3.27
CA ALA A 858 1.32 2.00 2.61
C ALA A 858 0.39 3.20 2.86
N ASP A 859 -0.88 2.96 3.18
CA ASP A 859 -1.90 4.00 3.41
C ASP A 859 -1.86 4.60 4.80
N GLU A 860 -1.04 4.04 5.70
CA GLU A 860 -1.18 4.31 7.11
C GLU A 860 0.15 4.35 7.84
N SER A 861 0.27 5.32 8.71
CA SER A 861 1.33 5.42 9.70
C SER A 861 1.15 4.40 10.84
N GLY A 862 1.02 3.11 10.55
CA GLY A 862 0.81 2.11 11.59
C GLY A 862 1.05 0.65 11.16
N VAL A 863 1.44 -0.18 12.10
CA VAL A 863 1.90 -1.57 11.92
C VAL A 863 0.80 -2.58 12.22
N LYS A 864 0.56 -3.55 11.34
CA LYS A 864 -0.23 -4.75 11.66
C LYS A 864 0.64 -5.76 12.42
N THR A 865 0.25 -6.15 13.61
CA THR A 865 0.83 -7.30 14.30
C THR A 865 0.02 -8.56 14.01
N THR A 866 0.66 -9.59 13.46
CA THR A 866 0.12 -10.95 13.45
C THR A 866 0.36 -11.55 14.83
N GLY A 867 -0.44 -11.15 15.83
CA GLY A 867 -0.43 -11.77 17.14
C GLY A 867 -1.23 -13.07 17.14
N ASP A 868 -0.73 -14.09 17.80
CA ASP A 868 -1.47 -15.33 18.07
C ASP A 868 -2.81 -15.02 18.73
N VAL A 869 -3.90 -15.19 18.00
CA VAL A 869 -5.24 -15.14 18.58
C VAL A 869 -5.36 -16.30 19.54
N SER A 870 -5.46 -16.02 20.85
CA SER A 870 -5.64 -17.07 21.85
C SER A 870 -6.78 -18.01 21.44
N ARG A 871 -6.55 -19.33 21.46
CA ARG A 871 -7.55 -20.35 21.08
C ARG A 871 -8.89 -20.17 21.78
N ASN A 872 -8.92 -19.50 22.93
CA ASN A 872 -10.13 -19.25 23.72
C ASN A 872 -10.73 -17.85 23.51
N ALA A 873 -10.06 -16.94 22.80
CA ALA A 873 -10.60 -15.64 22.42
C ALA A 873 -11.76 -15.78 21.42
N GLN A 874 -12.59 -14.77 21.30
CA GLN A 874 -13.59 -14.72 20.23
C GLN A 874 -12.88 -14.63 18.89
N CYS A 875 -13.39 -15.35 17.87
CA CYS A 875 -12.79 -15.35 16.56
C CYS A 875 -12.88 -13.94 15.93
N PRO A 876 -11.77 -13.41 15.37
CA PRO A 876 -11.76 -12.08 14.73
C PRO A 876 -12.72 -11.93 13.54
N CYS A 877 -13.23 -13.05 13.00
CA CYS A 877 -14.21 -13.05 11.90
C CYS A 877 -15.63 -12.59 12.30
N GLY A 878 -15.86 -12.19 13.56
CA GLY A 878 -17.18 -11.73 14.03
C GLY A 878 -18.23 -12.83 14.22
N SER A 879 -17.89 -14.13 14.04
CA SER A 879 -18.83 -15.27 14.15
C SER A 879 -19.35 -15.51 15.57
N GLY A 880 -18.89 -14.76 16.58
CA GLY A 880 -19.21 -14.98 18.00
C GLY A 880 -18.69 -16.31 18.59
N LYS A 881 -18.02 -17.14 17.78
CA LYS A 881 -17.43 -18.39 18.21
C LYS A 881 -16.00 -18.15 18.74
N LYS A 882 -15.55 -18.98 19.66
CA LYS A 882 -14.14 -18.97 20.09
C LYS A 882 -13.25 -19.37 18.92
N TYR A 883 -12.06 -18.76 18.80
CA TYR A 883 -11.12 -18.99 17.69
C TYR A 883 -10.89 -20.49 17.42
N LYS A 884 -10.68 -21.30 18.46
CA LYS A 884 -10.55 -22.76 18.34
C LYS A 884 -11.77 -23.50 17.80
N ARG A 885 -12.93 -22.87 17.69
CA ARG A 885 -14.18 -23.45 17.15
C ARG A 885 -14.62 -22.75 15.85
N CYS A 886 -13.73 -21.94 15.26
CA CYS A 886 -13.93 -21.23 14.02
C CYS A 886 -12.65 -21.36 13.17
N HIS A 887 -11.89 -20.31 12.98
CA HIS A 887 -10.67 -20.30 12.14
C HIS A 887 -9.45 -20.99 12.78
N GLY A 888 -9.47 -21.28 14.05
CA GLY A 888 -8.47 -22.08 14.75
C GLY A 888 -8.94 -23.51 15.04
N ALA A 889 -9.84 -24.06 14.25
CA ALA A 889 -10.42 -25.41 14.44
C ALA A 889 -9.59 -26.53 13.78
N ALA A 890 -8.37 -26.26 13.28
CA ALA A 890 -7.47 -27.30 12.77
C ALA A 890 -6.80 -28.10 13.89
#